data_e3790dfc50dca509955f550004c79dfc
#
_entry.id   e3790dfc50dca509955f550004c79dfc
#
_cell.length_a   1.000
_cell.length_b   1.000
_cell.length_c   1.000
_cell.angle_alpha   90.00
_cell.angle_beta   90.00
_cell.angle_gamma   90.00
#
_symmetry.space_group_name_H-M   'P 1'
#
loop_
_entity.id
_entity.type
_entity.pdbx_description
1 polymer ?
#
loop_
_entity_poly.entity_id
_entity_poly.type
_entity_poly.pdbx_seq_one_letter_code
_entity_poly.pdbx_strand_id
1 'polypeptide(L)'
;MNIAKYLISAFILLSVNVNAQLTELNLVIIDKETNEPIENAHVFLSNTTYGTVSDNNGIVDLHIPSDISEDLIVSHLSYDLNLLTFHQYSKFKVGDSIYLHPSTQQLAEVEISSKISRKRKRQLRRFYKAFFGDNKQGEKCKVLNSEVLRFEESNGGFKASADDILKIENPFLGYKINYLLQYLKIEENGSIEFLGRSHYIDWIENFEETEIVKNRSNTYVNSAKHFFRTIIDNSYTKLGYELEQVNYKDGSFYIEKSLHRDSIFQASKSGKKFTLKFDNYLQIINKNKSNVSYAASGVRPGGLESTRFGTTGSTEKAIVEFQTSHLYKLSPYIILNEYGNVLNTKDIREYGYWAERKLAHQLPFDFGNNYALIDTNPKPVESMPIADEVQTVLSSQDKFVLLISLLHNEDRGIKEQTLQMLSENWENGFNSSLIEILRFSQEEWLDEAINILLTQKNGAVNDGSFYSWLEWLWSQEMPSEDYYFELKGEIYKHIDPKFESYFKTRKAQAQIRLDEVVWGGVEQDGIPPLRDPEMISADEAHFLDDDNVVFGFYINGVARAYPKRILAWHEFFVDDFENTRIAGVYCTLCGTVIAYDMTLDGTYHDLGTSGFLFRSNKLMYDKKTQSLWSTIEGRPVLGPLVNHNISLKTYAVVTSTWGKWKSIHPDTEVLSLNTGHQRDYNEGAAYADYFSKDELMFPVPSIDHSLKNKDEVFVIRADGYKENPLSISIQYLKKKKWYQGDINNNSIIAIADDSGAARAYEAQNVKFEAFKNGKLKDTNGRLWSHEEECLISDDGEKLERISGHNIFWFAWYAAYPKGRLIK
;
A
#
# COMPACT_ATOMS: atom_id res chain seq x y z
N MET A 1 30.25 50.96 41.33
CA MET A 1 29.53 49.89 42.08
C MET A 1 28.03 50.04 41.77
N ASN A 2 27.33 49.06 41.23
CA ASN A 2 25.91 49.00 40.90
C ASN A 2 25.45 49.35 39.47
N ILE A 3 26.09 48.87 38.44
CA ILE A 3 25.42 48.74 37.08
C ILE A 3 25.42 47.26 36.62
N ALA A 4 26.27 46.43 37.21
CA ALA A 4 26.38 45.02 36.85
C ALA A 4 25.27 44.10 37.46
N LYS A 5 24.45 44.58 38.41
CA LYS A 5 23.39 43.81 39.04
C LYS A 5 22.03 43.92 38.32
N TYR A 6 21.84 44.89 37.46
CA TYR A 6 20.58 45.06 36.70
C TYR A 6 20.61 44.40 35.33
N LEU A 7 21.79 44.03 34.83
CA LEU A 7 21.92 43.27 33.57
C LEU A 7 21.78 41.77 33.71
N ILE A 8 21.91 41.22 34.93
CA ILE A 8 21.71 39.79 35.19
C ILE A 8 20.22 39.45 35.45
N SER A 9 19.43 40.44 35.92
CA SER A 9 17.98 40.23 36.15
C SER A 9 17.11 40.44 34.92
N ALA A 10 17.65 40.98 33.81
CA ALA A 10 16.95 41.15 32.55
C ALA A 10 17.16 39.97 31.56
N PHE A 11 18.14 39.08 31.88
CA PHE A 11 18.46 37.92 31.03
C PHE A 11 17.73 36.61 31.47
N ILE A 12 16.98 36.66 32.58
CA ILE A 12 16.24 35.49 33.13
C ILE A 12 14.75 35.49 32.74
N LEU A 13 14.28 36.49 31.97
CA LEU A 13 12.87 36.61 31.58
C LEU A 13 12.58 36.54 30.06
N LEU A 14 13.54 35.98 29.30
CA LEU A 14 13.31 35.53 27.93
C LEU A 14 13.49 34.01 27.88
N SER A 15 12.79 33.28 28.73
CA SER A 15 12.36 31.94 28.41
C SER A 15 11.34 32.11 27.27
N VAL A 16 11.78 31.92 26.03
CA VAL A 16 10.90 31.70 24.91
C VAL A 16 10.13 30.42 25.26
N ASN A 17 8.93 30.59 25.79
CA ASN A 17 7.95 29.51 25.78
C ASN A 17 7.69 29.22 24.29
N VAL A 18 8.39 28.24 23.73
CA VAL A 18 7.95 27.56 22.54
C VAL A 18 6.72 26.77 22.97
N ASN A 19 5.58 27.43 23.00
CA ASN A 19 4.31 26.73 23.06
C ASN A 19 4.24 25.90 21.78
N ALA A 20 4.38 24.61 21.89
CA ALA A 20 3.98 23.72 20.81
C ALA A 20 2.54 24.11 20.45
N GLN A 21 2.33 24.50 19.19
CA GLN A 21 1.00 24.89 18.73
C GLN A 21 0.17 23.60 18.70
N LEU A 22 -0.80 23.50 19.61
CA LEU A 22 -1.73 22.36 19.65
C LEU A 22 -2.80 22.57 18.59
N THR A 23 -3.08 21.54 17.85
CA THR A 23 -4.27 21.46 16.98
C THR A 23 -5.38 20.79 17.77
N GLU A 24 -6.51 21.47 17.90
CA GLU A 24 -7.71 20.95 18.54
C GLU A 24 -8.53 20.17 17.51
N LEU A 25 -8.73 18.88 17.76
CA LEU A 25 -9.64 18.02 17.01
C LEU A 25 -10.89 17.78 17.87
N ASN A 26 -11.95 18.56 17.59
CA ASN A 26 -13.26 18.36 18.19
C ASN A 26 -14.16 17.71 17.13
N LEU A 27 -14.46 16.42 17.30
CA LEU A 27 -15.12 15.56 16.33
C LEU A 27 -16.34 14.89 16.95
N VAL A 28 -17.25 14.41 16.11
CA VAL A 28 -18.40 13.61 16.53
C VAL A 28 -18.35 12.25 15.84
N ILE A 29 -18.38 11.18 16.62
CA ILE A 29 -18.41 9.81 16.12
C ILE A 29 -19.85 9.36 15.97
N ILE A 30 -20.23 8.95 14.75
CA ILE A 30 -21.63 8.68 14.37
C ILE A 30 -21.73 7.30 13.71
N ASP A 31 -22.78 6.57 14.06
CA ASP A 31 -23.20 5.36 13.36
C ASP A 31 -23.71 5.72 11.95
N LYS A 32 -23.11 5.09 10.95
CA LYS A 32 -23.43 5.38 9.54
C LYS A 32 -24.82 4.93 9.10
N GLU A 33 -25.40 3.94 9.77
CA GLU A 33 -26.70 3.38 9.42
C GLU A 33 -27.85 4.08 10.17
N THR A 34 -27.65 4.35 11.46
CA THR A 34 -28.68 4.94 12.33
C THR A 34 -28.59 6.46 12.45
N ASN A 35 -27.45 7.06 12.11
CA ASN A 35 -27.10 8.47 12.39
C ASN A 35 -27.10 8.82 13.90
N GLU A 36 -27.01 7.84 14.78
CA GLU A 36 -26.91 8.04 16.22
C GLU A 36 -25.44 8.22 16.66
N PRO A 37 -25.16 8.99 17.72
CA PRO A 37 -23.83 9.14 18.25
C PRO A 37 -23.32 7.83 18.86
N ILE A 38 -22.03 7.57 18.71
CA ILE A 38 -21.36 6.38 19.26
C ILE A 38 -20.58 6.77 20.49
N GLU A 39 -20.99 6.27 21.65
CA GLU A 39 -20.30 6.40 22.93
C GLU A 39 -19.15 5.39 23.03
N ASN A 40 -18.09 5.71 23.76
CA ASN A 40 -16.95 4.84 24.05
C ASN A 40 -16.12 4.42 22.83
N ALA A 41 -16.18 5.15 21.71
CA ALA A 41 -15.25 4.96 20.61
C ALA A 41 -13.85 5.49 20.99
N HIS A 42 -12.83 4.66 20.89
CA HIS A 42 -11.44 5.04 21.12
C HIS A 42 -10.92 5.82 19.91
N VAL A 43 -10.41 7.04 20.16
CA VAL A 43 -9.82 7.91 19.13
C VAL A 43 -8.40 8.28 19.56
N PHE A 44 -7.40 7.89 18.79
CA PHE A 44 -5.99 8.11 19.18
C PHE A 44 -5.05 8.21 17.99
N LEU A 45 -3.95 8.93 18.17
CA LEU A 45 -2.84 8.94 17.23
C LEU A 45 -1.94 7.71 17.40
N SER A 46 -1.67 7.04 16.30
CA SER A 46 -0.83 5.84 16.24
C SER A 46 0.53 6.07 16.90
N ASN A 47 0.95 5.10 17.72
CA ASN A 47 2.28 5.05 18.38
C ASN A 47 2.59 6.21 19.35
N THR A 48 1.58 6.94 19.81
CA THR A 48 1.73 8.09 20.74
C THR A 48 0.96 7.91 22.03
N THR A 49 1.09 8.92 22.93
CA THR A 49 0.24 9.04 24.13
C THR A 49 -1.03 9.87 23.87
N TYR A 50 -1.22 10.42 22.67
CA TYR A 50 -2.38 11.26 22.34
C TYR A 50 -3.58 10.42 21.96
N GLY A 51 -4.61 10.43 22.78
CA GLY A 51 -5.86 9.71 22.52
C GLY A 51 -6.92 10.03 23.59
N THR A 52 -8.19 9.77 23.22
CA THR A 52 -9.35 9.96 24.08
C THR A 52 -10.45 8.96 23.70
N VAL A 53 -11.59 9.06 24.35
CA VAL A 53 -12.78 8.22 24.10
C VAL A 53 -13.97 9.14 23.90
N SER A 54 -14.86 8.81 22.94
CA SER A 54 -16.09 9.59 22.73
C SER A 54 -17.04 9.51 23.92
N ASP A 55 -17.70 10.62 24.23
CA ASP A 55 -18.71 10.70 25.25
C ASP A 55 -20.07 10.13 24.79
N ASN A 56 -21.11 10.24 25.64
CA ASN A 56 -22.46 9.77 25.34
C ASN A 56 -23.15 10.50 24.16
N ASN A 57 -22.60 11.62 23.71
CA ASN A 57 -23.08 12.36 22.54
C ASN A 57 -22.17 12.08 21.34
N GLY A 58 -21.24 11.11 21.40
CA GLY A 58 -20.25 10.79 20.39
C GLY A 58 -19.12 11.82 20.27
N ILE A 59 -19.06 12.82 21.18
CA ILE A 59 -18.11 13.92 21.09
C ILE A 59 -16.73 13.46 21.52
N VAL A 60 -15.74 13.83 20.73
CA VAL A 60 -14.31 13.62 20.94
C VAL A 60 -13.62 14.98 20.98
N ASP A 61 -12.90 15.24 22.06
CA ASP A 61 -12.04 16.42 22.19
C ASP A 61 -10.58 15.94 22.36
N LEU A 62 -9.77 16.14 21.33
CA LEU A 62 -8.40 15.65 21.29
C LEU A 62 -7.44 16.79 20.88
N HIS A 63 -6.49 17.09 21.75
CA HIS A 63 -5.46 18.10 21.52
C HIS A 63 -4.16 17.42 21.11
N ILE A 64 -3.69 17.68 19.90
CA ILE A 64 -2.48 17.07 19.33
C ILE A 64 -1.44 18.12 18.94
N PRO A 65 -0.14 17.85 19.11
CA PRO A 65 0.91 18.71 18.57
C PRO A 65 0.83 18.81 17.04
N SER A 66 0.97 20.02 16.50
CA SER A 66 0.87 20.26 15.05
C SER A 66 2.03 19.66 14.22
N ASP A 67 3.07 19.18 14.88
CA ASP A 67 4.26 18.54 14.29
C ASP A 67 4.18 17.01 14.24
N ILE A 68 3.10 16.41 14.77
CA ILE A 68 2.85 14.97 14.71
C ILE A 68 1.96 14.66 13.49
N SER A 69 2.44 13.77 12.61
CA SER A 69 1.73 13.36 11.37
C SER A 69 1.37 11.87 11.36
N GLU A 70 1.18 11.28 12.55
CA GLU A 70 0.75 9.89 12.69
C GLU A 70 -0.72 9.69 12.29
N ASP A 71 -1.08 8.46 11.91
CA ASP A 71 -2.46 8.11 11.55
C ASP A 71 -3.41 8.24 12.77
N LEU A 72 -4.59 8.79 12.56
CA LEU A 72 -5.66 8.83 13.55
C LEU A 72 -6.49 7.54 13.45
N ILE A 73 -6.62 6.84 14.55
CA ILE A 73 -7.36 5.59 14.66
C ILE A 73 -8.66 5.83 15.42
N VAL A 74 -9.78 5.39 14.83
CA VAL A 74 -11.08 5.37 15.47
C VAL A 74 -11.57 3.93 15.54
N SER A 75 -11.78 3.42 16.74
CA SER A 75 -12.13 2.03 16.99
C SER A 75 -13.24 1.90 18.03
N HIS A 76 -14.20 1.01 17.75
CA HIS A 76 -15.23 0.61 18.68
C HIS A 76 -15.59 -0.86 18.46
N LEU A 77 -15.91 -1.61 19.53
CA LEU A 77 -16.13 -3.06 19.52
C LEU A 77 -17.18 -3.54 18.49
N SER A 78 -18.21 -2.73 18.25
CA SER A 78 -19.35 -3.07 17.37
C SER A 78 -19.23 -2.51 15.95
N TYR A 79 -18.12 -1.83 15.62
CA TYR A 79 -17.96 -1.12 14.35
C TYR A 79 -16.65 -1.50 13.66
N ASP A 80 -16.65 -1.37 12.36
CA ASP A 80 -15.44 -1.54 11.57
C ASP A 80 -14.41 -0.45 11.96
N LEU A 81 -13.13 -0.86 12.00
CA LEU A 81 -12.02 0.04 12.30
C LEU A 81 -11.93 1.15 11.24
N ASN A 82 -11.87 2.40 11.67
CA ASN A 82 -11.62 3.54 10.81
C ASN A 82 -10.21 4.08 11.04
N LEU A 83 -9.41 4.14 9.96
CA LEU A 83 -8.04 4.62 9.97
C LEU A 83 -7.97 5.84 9.04
N LEU A 84 -7.61 6.98 9.60
CA LEU A 84 -7.50 8.24 8.89
C LEU A 84 -6.03 8.67 8.85
N THR A 85 -5.51 8.87 7.65
CA THR A 85 -4.16 9.43 7.46
C THR A 85 -4.13 10.89 7.94
N PHE A 86 -2.93 11.40 8.24
CA PHE A 86 -2.76 12.81 8.61
C PHE A 86 -3.45 13.75 7.61
N HIS A 87 -3.30 13.49 6.32
CA HIS A 87 -3.92 14.27 5.26
C HIS A 87 -5.46 14.30 5.32
N GLN A 88 -6.09 13.23 5.76
CA GLN A 88 -7.55 13.17 5.89
C GLN A 88 -8.03 13.97 7.09
N TYR A 89 -7.48 13.70 8.28
CA TYR A 89 -7.98 14.35 9.50
C TYR A 89 -7.47 15.79 9.70
N SER A 90 -6.34 16.17 9.08
CA SER A 90 -5.87 17.58 9.12
C SER A 90 -6.81 18.58 8.44
N LYS A 91 -7.76 18.09 7.64
CA LYS A 91 -8.81 18.91 7.00
C LYS A 91 -10.05 19.07 7.86
N PHE A 92 -10.17 18.34 8.96
CA PHE A 92 -11.33 18.40 9.81
C PHE A 92 -11.44 19.75 10.51
N LYS A 93 -12.68 20.21 10.62
CA LYS A 93 -13.07 21.40 11.36
C LYS A 93 -13.74 20.99 12.69
N VAL A 94 -13.77 21.90 13.62
CA VAL A 94 -14.49 21.71 14.87
C VAL A 94 -15.95 21.31 14.59
N GLY A 95 -16.35 20.16 15.12
CA GLY A 95 -17.69 19.58 14.98
C GLY A 95 -17.88 18.69 13.74
N ASP A 96 -16.83 18.41 12.96
CA ASP A 96 -16.92 17.44 11.86
C ASP A 96 -17.20 16.04 12.39
N SER A 97 -17.90 15.23 11.58
CA SER A 97 -18.35 13.90 11.97
C SER A 97 -17.52 12.81 11.30
N ILE A 98 -17.17 11.78 12.07
CA ILE A 98 -16.61 10.53 11.58
C ILE A 98 -17.68 9.45 11.64
N TYR A 99 -17.99 8.86 10.49
CA TYR A 99 -19.02 7.82 10.38
C TYR A 99 -18.37 6.44 10.45
N LEU A 100 -18.82 5.61 11.42
CA LEU A 100 -18.40 4.22 11.53
C LEU A 100 -19.48 3.29 10.96
N HIS A 101 -19.06 2.25 10.28
CA HIS A 101 -19.96 1.20 9.79
C HIS A 101 -20.10 0.11 10.85
N PRO A 102 -21.32 -0.34 11.19
CA PRO A 102 -21.50 -1.49 12.06
C PRO A 102 -20.74 -2.71 11.54
N SER A 103 -19.98 -3.37 12.40
CA SER A 103 -19.22 -4.55 12.01
C SER A 103 -20.16 -5.72 11.72
N THR A 104 -20.03 -6.29 10.50
CA THR A 104 -20.76 -7.49 10.11
C THR A 104 -20.09 -8.78 10.59
N GLN A 105 -18.94 -8.69 11.21
CA GLN A 105 -18.29 -9.86 11.83
C GLN A 105 -19.08 -10.26 13.05
N GLN A 106 -19.84 -11.35 12.93
CA GLN A 106 -20.36 -12.04 14.10
C GLN A 106 -19.17 -12.45 14.96
N LEU A 107 -19.03 -11.83 16.12
CA LEU A 107 -18.11 -12.29 17.15
C LEU A 107 -18.41 -13.77 17.38
N ALA A 108 -17.47 -14.64 17.04
CA ALA A 108 -17.61 -16.07 17.30
C ALA A 108 -17.94 -16.20 18.80
N GLU A 109 -19.02 -16.89 19.10
CA GLU A 109 -19.49 -17.11 20.46
C GLU A 109 -18.32 -17.69 21.27
N VAL A 110 -17.79 -16.88 22.17
CA VAL A 110 -16.69 -17.30 23.05
C VAL A 110 -17.27 -18.24 24.06
N GLU A 111 -17.16 -19.54 23.80
CA GLU A 111 -17.36 -20.55 24.83
C GLU A 111 -16.38 -20.26 25.97
N ILE A 112 -16.85 -19.64 27.04
CA ILE A 112 -16.10 -19.44 28.27
C ILE A 112 -15.95 -20.81 28.94
N SER A 113 -15.08 -21.63 28.38
CA SER A 113 -14.65 -22.85 29.05
C SER A 113 -13.69 -22.46 30.17
N SER A 114 -13.98 -22.83 31.39
CA SER A 114 -13.23 -22.51 32.60
C SER A 114 -11.79 -23.09 32.62
N LYS A 115 -11.33 -23.77 31.57
CA LYS A 115 -9.97 -24.31 31.45
C LYS A 115 -9.38 -24.07 30.07
N ILE A 116 -8.42 -23.14 30.00
CA ILE A 116 -7.61 -22.93 28.80
C ILE A 116 -6.91 -24.22 28.38
N SER A 117 -7.07 -24.65 27.12
CA SER A 117 -6.47 -25.89 26.59
C SER A 117 -4.94 -25.85 26.62
N ARG A 118 -4.27 -27.03 26.69
CA ARG A 118 -2.80 -27.09 26.63
C ARG A 118 -2.25 -26.48 25.33
N LYS A 119 -2.96 -26.64 24.20
CA LYS A 119 -2.60 -26.05 22.91
C LYS A 119 -2.61 -24.51 23.02
N ARG A 120 -3.70 -23.92 23.52
CA ARG A 120 -3.85 -22.47 23.67
C ARG A 120 -2.78 -21.89 24.59
N LYS A 121 -2.45 -22.54 25.71
CA LYS A 121 -1.36 -22.10 26.61
C LYS A 121 0.00 -22.06 25.91
N ARG A 122 0.30 -23.06 25.05
CA ARG A 122 1.53 -23.10 24.25
C ARG A 122 1.57 -21.97 23.24
N GLN A 123 0.47 -21.72 22.53
CA GLN A 123 0.34 -20.65 21.55
C GLN A 123 0.51 -19.25 22.19
N LEU A 124 -0.16 -18.99 23.32
CA LEU A 124 0.01 -17.75 24.09
C LEU A 124 1.45 -17.54 24.53
N ARG A 125 2.12 -18.60 25.04
CA ARG A 125 3.53 -18.51 25.43
C ARG A 125 4.43 -18.17 24.24
N ARG A 126 4.20 -18.81 23.07
CA ARG A 126 4.94 -18.52 21.84
C ARG A 126 4.71 -17.08 21.38
N PHE A 127 3.47 -16.60 21.39
CA PHE A 127 3.11 -15.24 21.09
C PHE A 127 3.80 -14.24 22.05
N TYR A 128 3.69 -14.44 23.37
CA TYR A 128 4.28 -13.50 24.35
C TYR A 128 5.80 -13.37 24.19
N LYS A 129 6.50 -14.48 24.00
CA LYS A 129 7.95 -14.43 23.76
C LYS A 129 8.31 -13.66 22.49
N ALA A 130 7.58 -13.87 21.42
CA ALA A 130 7.82 -13.20 20.16
C ALA A 130 7.46 -11.71 20.21
N PHE A 131 6.40 -11.35 20.93
CA PHE A 131 5.81 -10.02 20.95
C PHE A 131 6.42 -9.10 22.02
N PHE A 132 6.62 -9.60 23.22
CA PHE A 132 7.20 -8.83 24.33
C PHE A 132 8.71 -9.02 24.52
N GLY A 133 9.27 -10.10 24.02
CA GLY A 133 10.65 -10.51 24.23
C GLY A 133 10.79 -11.65 25.24
N ASP A 134 11.84 -12.45 25.05
CA ASP A 134 12.21 -13.58 25.95
C ASP A 134 13.18 -13.10 27.04
N ASN A 135 12.73 -12.15 27.86
CA ASN A 135 13.51 -11.55 28.93
C ASN A 135 12.61 -11.19 30.12
N LYS A 136 13.23 -10.86 31.27
CA LYS A 136 12.52 -10.56 32.53
C LYS A 136 11.50 -9.41 32.41
N GLN A 137 11.71 -8.48 31.50
CA GLN A 137 10.83 -7.35 31.27
C GLN A 137 9.60 -7.78 30.47
N GLY A 138 9.82 -8.57 29.39
CA GLY A 138 8.74 -9.14 28.59
C GLY A 138 7.85 -10.12 29.37
N GLU A 139 8.41 -10.88 30.32
CA GLU A 139 7.65 -11.78 31.17
C GLU A 139 6.67 -11.03 32.12
N LYS A 140 6.95 -9.76 32.44
CA LYS A 140 6.07 -8.93 33.28
C LYS A 140 4.88 -8.34 32.51
N CYS A 141 4.99 -8.24 31.18
CA CYS A 141 3.91 -7.70 30.35
C CYS A 141 2.74 -8.67 30.26
N LYS A 142 1.53 -8.15 30.20
CA LYS A 142 0.30 -8.97 30.16
C LYS A 142 -0.68 -8.42 29.12
N VAL A 143 -1.29 -9.32 28.35
CA VAL A 143 -2.49 -9.01 27.55
C VAL A 143 -3.71 -9.37 28.41
N LEU A 144 -4.54 -8.37 28.71
CA LEU A 144 -5.69 -8.51 29.60
C LEU A 144 -6.87 -9.24 28.92
N ASN A 145 -7.01 -9.07 27.59
CA ASN A 145 -8.05 -9.64 26.76
C ASN A 145 -7.48 -10.66 25.73
N SER A 146 -6.71 -11.61 26.22
CA SER A 146 -6.03 -12.58 25.33
C SER A 146 -6.96 -13.50 24.53
N GLU A 147 -8.24 -13.52 24.85
CA GLU A 147 -9.29 -14.27 24.13
C GLU A 147 -9.50 -13.76 22.69
N VAL A 148 -9.24 -12.48 22.42
CA VAL A 148 -9.36 -11.91 21.08
C VAL A 148 -8.24 -12.32 20.12
N LEU A 149 -7.15 -12.92 20.63
CA LEU A 149 -6.04 -13.40 19.79
C LEU A 149 -6.46 -14.65 19.00
N ARG A 150 -6.07 -14.70 17.73
CA ARG A 150 -6.20 -15.87 16.83
C ARG A 150 -4.82 -16.39 16.48
N PHE A 151 -4.68 -17.70 16.39
CA PHE A 151 -3.40 -18.33 16.11
C PHE A 151 -3.55 -19.37 15.01
N GLU A 152 -2.66 -19.31 14.04
CA GLU A 152 -2.51 -20.28 12.97
C GLU A 152 -1.10 -20.91 13.06
N GLU A 153 -1.01 -22.21 12.89
CA GLU A 153 0.26 -22.97 12.88
C GLU A 153 0.28 -23.83 11.62
N SER A 154 1.27 -23.63 10.76
CA SER A 154 1.48 -24.44 9.56
C SER A 154 2.97 -24.67 9.33
N ASN A 155 3.36 -25.91 9.01
CA ASN A 155 4.72 -26.30 8.58
C ASN A 155 5.87 -25.66 9.40
N GLY A 156 5.75 -25.61 10.73
CA GLY A 156 6.78 -24.98 11.59
C GLY A 156 6.60 -23.49 11.83
N GLY A 157 5.88 -22.78 10.95
CA GLY A 157 5.55 -21.37 11.09
C GLY A 157 4.46 -21.12 12.16
N PHE A 158 4.30 -19.86 12.56
CA PHE A 158 3.27 -19.44 13.50
C PHE A 158 2.81 -18.03 13.11
N LYS A 159 1.50 -17.86 13.02
CA LYS A 159 0.88 -16.55 12.76
C LYS A 159 -0.10 -16.23 13.88
N ALA A 160 -0.13 -14.96 14.29
CA ALA A 160 -1.10 -14.42 15.22
C ALA A 160 -1.76 -13.17 14.64
N SER A 161 -3.05 -13.01 14.90
CA SER A 161 -3.86 -11.82 14.64
C SER A 161 -4.77 -11.57 15.84
N ALA A 162 -5.48 -10.46 15.85
CA ALA A 162 -6.45 -10.16 16.90
C ALA A 162 -7.76 -9.65 16.27
N ASP A 163 -8.88 -10.08 16.84
CA ASP A 163 -10.22 -9.64 16.40
C ASP A 163 -10.59 -8.26 16.95
N ASP A 164 -9.85 -7.79 17.97
CA ASP A 164 -10.07 -6.51 18.65
C ASP A 164 -8.73 -5.95 19.15
N ILE A 165 -8.73 -4.70 19.60
CA ILE A 165 -7.58 -4.06 20.21
C ILE A 165 -7.09 -4.85 21.43
N LEU A 166 -5.80 -5.20 21.44
CA LEU A 166 -5.16 -5.82 22.60
C LEU A 166 -5.00 -4.79 23.72
N LYS A 167 -5.51 -5.09 24.89
CA LYS A 167 -5.31 -4.30 26.12
C LYS A 167 -4.12 -4.86 26.88
N ILE A 168 -3.02 -4.10 26.90
CA ILE A 168 -1.73 -4.57 27.40
C ILE A 168 -1.32 -3.75 28.64
N GLU A 169 -0.79 -4.43 29.64
CA GLU A 169 -0.06 -3.82 30.74
C GLU A 169 1.43 -4.03 30.58
N ASN A 170 2.19 -2.94 30.62
CA ASN A 170 3.65 -2.94 30.65
C ASN A 170 4.15 -2.27 31.98
N PRO A 171 4.26 -3.05 33.05
CA PRO A 171 4.69 -2.51 34.34
C PRO A 171 6.16 -2.09 34.38
N PHE A 172 6.99 -2.57 33.44
CA PHE A 172 8.38 -2.19 33.34
C PHE A 172 8.54 -0.71 32.93
N LEU A 173 7.72 -0.26 31.98
CA LEU A 173 7.70 1.13 31.52
C LEU A 173 6.55 1.95 32.12
N GLY A 174 5.66 1.37 32.94
CA GLY A 174 4.52 2.05 33.54
C GLY A 174 3.52 2.57 32.50
N TYR A 175 3.22 1.77 31.46
CA TYR A 175 2.21 2.06 30.46
C TYR A 175 1.11 1.00 30.42
N LYS A 176 -0.13 1.43 30.21
CA LYS A 176 -1.18 0.62 29.58
C LYS A 176 -1.13 0.91 28.08
N ILE A 177 -1.24 -0.12 27.26
CA ILE A 177 -1.08 0.01 25.80
C ILE A 177 -2.32 -0.62 25.14
N ASN A 178 -3.06 0.19 24.39
CA ASN A 178 -4.04 -0.29 23.45
C ASN A 178 -3.32 -0.58 22.13
N TYR A 179 -3.25 -1.85 21.72
CA TYR A 179 -2.46 -2.26 20.57
C TYR A 179 -3.33 -2.91 19.50
N LEU A 180 -3.43 -2.27 18.36
CA LEU A 180 -4.08 -2.82 17.17
C LEU A 180 -3.08 -3.74 16.45
N LEU A 181 -3.19 -5.05 16.69
CA LEU A 181 -2.32 -6.05 16.07
C LEU A 181 -2.82 -6.38 14.66
N GLN A 182 -2.08 -5.98 13.63
CA GLN A 182 -2.36 -6.38 12.26
C GLN A 182 -1.93 -7.83 12.02
N TYR A 183 -0.69 -8.17 12.35
CA TYR A 183 -0.20 -9.53 12.37
C TYR A 183 1.07 -9.67 13.22
N LEU A 184 1.34 -10.90 13.64
CA LEU A 184 2.65 -11.37 14.10
C LEU A 184 2.92 -12.70 13.40
N LYS A 185 4.10 -12.84 12.79
CA LYS A 185 4.57 -14.06 12.11
C LYS A 185 5.88 -14.51 12.72
N ILE A 186 6.02 -15.81 12.89
CA ILE A 186 7.28 -16.48 13.19
C ILE A 186 7.51 -17.46 12.05
N GLU A 187 8.51 -17.20 11.23
CA GLU A 187 8.87 -18.02 10.09
C GLU A 187 9.56 -19.34 10.52
N GLU A 188 9.70 -20.29 9.62
CA GLU A 188 10.38 -21.57 9.87
C GLU A 188 11.83 -21.40 10.33
N ASN A 189 12.52 -20.39 9.81
CA ASN A 189 13.89 -20.03 10.20
C ASN A 189 13.99 -19.31 11.56
N GLY A 190 12.86 -19.13 12.27
CA GLY A 190 12.80 -18.44 13.56
C GLY A 190 12.75 -16.92 13.48
N SER A 191 12.74 -16.31 12.29
CA SER A 191 12.58 -14.86 12.17
C SER A 191 11.19 -14.43 12.66
N ILE A 192 11.12 -13.27 13.32
CA ILE A 192 9.90 -12.73 13.91
C ILE A 192 9.61 -11.39 13.23
N GLU A 193 8.43 -11.29 12.70
CA GLU A 193 7.90 -10.04 12.15
C GLU A 193 6.54 -9.75 12.80
N PHE A 194 6.30 -8.52 13.23
CA PHE A 194 4.99 -8.08 13.66
C PHE A 194 4.73 -6.64 13.27
N LEU A 195 3.49 -6.35 12.98
CA LEU A 195 3.01 -5.04 12.59
C LEU A 195 1.76 -4.71 13.37
N GLY A 196 1.68 -3.48 13.84
CA GLY A 196 0.50 -2.96 14.52
C GLY A 196 0.67 -1.49 14.88
N ARG A 197 -0.34 -0.96 15.54
CA ARG A 197 -0.37 0.44 16.02
C ARG A 197 -0.71 0.47 17.49
N SER A 198 -0.04 1.32 18.23
CA SER A 198 -0.18 1.42 19.69
C SER A 198 -0.69 2.78 20.11
N HIS A 199 -1.46 2.79 21.19
CA HIS A 199 -1.79 3.97 21.98
C HIS A 199 -1.30 3.75 23.40
N TYR A 200 -0.45 4.62 23.89
CA TYR A 200 0.15 4.52 25.21
C TYR A 200 -0.60 5.40 26.21
N ILE A 201 -1.04 4.80 27.30
CA ILE A 201 -1.70 5.48 28.41
C ILE A 201 -0.75 5.45 29.61
N ASP A 202 -0.38 6.59 30.12
CA ASP A 202 0.49 6.69 31.30
C ASP A 202 -0.17 6.04 32.52
N TRP A 203 0.59 5.21 33.23
CA TRP A 203 0.12 4.45 34.37
C TRP A 203 1.12 4.50 35.52
N ILE A 204 1.94 5.57 35.56
CA ILE A 204 3.06 5.73 36.49
C ILE A 204 2.56 5.83 37.96
N GLU A 205 1.37 6.36 38.19
CA GLU A 205 0.75 6.51 39.53
C GLU A 205 0.63 5.20 40.32
N ASN A 206 0.70 4.06 39.64
CA ASN A 206 0.60 2.73 40.23
C ASN A 206 1.96 2.10 40.56
N PHE A 207 3.06 2.85 40.43
CA PHE A 207 4.42 2.35 40.60
C PHE A 207 5.28 3.38 41.34
N GLU A 208 6.50 2.96 41.75
CA GLU A 208 7.51 3.89 42.19
C GLU A 208 8.00 4.74 41.01
N GLU A 209 7.64 6.01 41.00
CA GLU A 209 7.90 6.95 39.90
C GLU A 209 9.39 6.97 39.49
N THR A 210 10.29 6.98 40.49
CA THR A 210 11.75 6.97 40.28
C THR A 210 12.22 5.76 39.49
N GLU A 211 11.67 4.56 39.74
CA GLU A 211 12.03 3.34 39.02
C GLU A 211 11.54 3.40 37.58
N ILE A 212 10.28 3.82 37.36
CA ILE A 212 9.70 3.93 36.02
C ILE A 212 10.44 4.97 35.18
N VAL A 213 10.71 6.15 35.72
CA VAL A 213 11.49 7.20 35.03
C VAL A 213 12.88 6.69 34.64
N LYS A 214 13.55 5.96 35.53
CA LYS A 214 14.85 5.33 35.25
C LYS A 214 14.73 4.27 34.14
N ASN A 215 13.71 3.44 34.16
CA ASN A 215 13.49 2.41 33.16
C ASN A 215 13.19 3.02 31.78
N ARG A 216 12.35 4.05 31.71
CA ARG A 216 12.07 4.81 30.49
C ARG A 216 13.33 5.47 29.94
N SER A 217 14.10 6.16 30.80
CA SER A 217 15.38 6.80 30.40
C SER A 217 16.40 5.80 29.89
N ASN A 218 16.60 4.67 30.59
CA ASN A 218 17.49 3.61 30.14
C ASN A 218 17.03 2.97 28.82
N THR A 219 15.73 2.83 28.67
CA THR A 219 15.12 2.32 27.45
C THR A 219 15.34 3.29 26.29
N TYR A 220 15.17 4.57 26.51
CA TYR A 220 15.40 5.61 25.50
C TYR A 220 16.86 5.66 25.06
N VAL A 221 17.82 5.79 26.00
CA VAL A 221 19.27 5.93 25.73
C VAL A 221 19.83 4.79 24.88
N ASN A 222 19.22 3.63 24.87
CA ASN A 222 19.67 2.48 24.09
C ASN A 222 18.79 2.18 22.86
N SER A 223 17.90 3.09 22.47
CA SER A 223 16.98 2.91 21.36
C SER A 223 17.51 3.45 20.04
N ALA A 224 16.95 2.99 18.92
CA ALA A 224 17.19 3.56 17.60
C ALA A 224 16.81 5.06 17.58
N LYS A 225 15.70 5.46 18.23
CA LYS A 225 15.28 6.85 18.36
C LYS A 225 16.36 7.72 19.01
N HIS A 226 16.97 7.27 20.12
CA HIS A 226 18.07 7.99 20.76
C HIS A 226 19.28 8.11 19.83
N PHE A 227 19.66 7.02 19.14
CA PHE A 227 20.75 7.05 18.17
C PHE A 227 20.46 8.07 17.06
N PHE A 228 19.28 8.05 16.45
CA PHE A 228 18.92 9.02 15.43
C PHE A 228 18.99 10.47 15.95
N ARG A 229 18.56 10.68 17.19
CA ARG A 229 18.71 11.98 17.84
C ARG A 229 20.17 12.41 17.94
N THR A 230 21.07 11.49 18.30
CA THR A 230 22.52 11.79 18.39
C THR A 230 23.16 12.05 17.02
N ILE A 231 22.60 11.47 15.96
CA ILE A 231 22.99 11.78 14.58
C ILE A 231 22.52 13.18 14.21
N ILE A 232 21.31 13.56 14.57
CA ILE A 232 20.73 14.89 14.30
C ILE A 232 21.58 15.99 14.98
N ASP A 233 21.86 15.85 16.26
CA ASP A 233 22.60 16.86 17.05
C ASP A 233 24.14 16.72 16.97
N ASN A 234 24.62 15.78 16.14
CA ASN A 234 26.04 15.51 15.94
C ASN A 234 26.83 15.12 17.20
N SER A 235 26.14 14.49 18.15
CA SER A 235 26.77 14.02 19.41
C SER A 235 27.10 12.51 19.40
N TYR A 236 26.79 11.78 18.33
CA TYR A 236 26.90 10.32 18.27
C TYR A 236 28.29 9.78 18.64
N THR A 237 29.38 10.39 18.15
CA THR A 237 30.76 9.97 18.49
C THR A 237 31.12 10.22 19.95
N LYS A 238 30.64 11.33 20.52
CA LYS A 238 30.85 11.65 21.96
C LYS A 238 30.14 10.65 22.86
N LEU A 239 29.04 10.04 22.34
CA LEU A 239 28.27 9.03 23.03
C LEU A 239 28.70 7.59 22.68
N GLY A 240 29.86 7.46 22.01
CA GLY A 240 30.49 6.17 21.74
C GLY A 240 29.95 5.39 20.57
N TYR A 241 29.15 6.01 19.69
CA TYR A 241 28.66 5.35 18.46
C TYR A 241 29.71 5.43 17.34
N GLU A 242 29.91 4.31 16.67
CA GLU A 242 30.63 4.18 15.40
C GLU A 242 29.73 3.66 14.31
N LEU A 243 29.98 4.08 13.06
CA LEU A 243 29.18 3.79 11.90
C LEU A 243 30.02 3.06 10.86
N GLU A 244 29.49 1.96 10.32
CA GLU A 244 30.14 1.18 9.27
C GLU A 244 29.13 0.78 8.21
N GLN A 245 29.53 0.87 6.95
CA GLN A 245 28.82 0.24 5.87
C GLN A 245 29.21 -1.24 5.84
N VAL A 246 28.22 -2.11 5.85
CA VAL A 246 28.46 -3.56 5.82
C VAL A 246 27.60 -4.22 4.76
N ASN A 247 28.11 -5.34 4.25
CA ASN A 247 27.38 -6.22 3.33
C ASN A 247 27.04 -7.53 4.03
N TYR A 248 25.88 -8.10 3.69
CA TYR A 248 25.45 -9.40 4.23
C TYR A 248 25.62 -10.48 3.17
N LYS A 249 26.47 -11.46 3.46
CA LYS A 249 26.75 -12.60 2.57
C LYS A 249 27.02 -13.85 3.39
N ASP A 250 26.52 -14.99 2.93
CA ASP A 250 26.76 -16.31 3.52
C ASP A 250 26.48 -16.37 5.04
N GLY A 251 25.40 -15.67 5.50
CA GLY A 251 25.02 -15.68 6.92
C GLY A 251 25.78 -14.70 7.81
N SER A 252 26.69 -13.90 7.28
CA SER A 252 27.56 -12.98 8.04
C SER A 252 27.60 -11.57 7.49
N PHE A 253 27.85 -10.58 8.36
CA PHE A 253 28.11 -9.19 7.97
C PHE A 253 29.60 -8.98 7.74
N TYR A 254 29.96 -8.32 6.64
CA TYR A 254 31.31 -7.97 6.26
C TYR A 254 31.43 -6.45 6.16
N ILE A 255 32.42 -5.88 6.85
CA ILE A 255 32.69 -4.43 6.84
C ILE A 255 33.22 -4.06 5.44
N GLU A 256 32.57 -3.11 4.77
CA GLU A 256 33.04 -2.51 3.54
C GLU A 256 33.89 -1.26 3.79
N LYS A 257 33.39 -0.38 4.65
CA LYS A 257 34.09 0.86 5.04
C LYS A 257 33.49 1.45 6.30
N SER A 258 34.31 2.21 7.05
CA SER A 258 33.81 3.09 8.10
C SER A 258 33.12 4.31 7.49
N LEU A 259 32.07 4.79 8.17
CA LEU A 259 31.27 5.91 7.71
C LEU A 259 31.34 7.08 8.71
N HIS A 260 31.26 8.28 8.17
CA HIS A 260 31.04 9.49 8.95
C HIS A 260 29.63 9.99 8.73
N ARG A 261 29.04 10.62 9.76
CA ARG A 261 27.67 11.17 9.68
C ARG A 261 27.41 11.94 8.39
N ASP A 262 28.30 12.88 8.05
CA ASP A 262 28.11 13.78 6.91
C ASP A 262 28.09 13.07 5.54
N SER A 263 28.51 11.80 5.48
CA SER A 263 28.40 10.99 4.26
C SER A 263 27.04 10.29 4.11
N ILE A 264 26.24 10.25 5.18
CA ILE A 264 24.97 9.52 5.19
C ILE A 264 23.79 10.36 5.68
N PHE A 265 24.03 11.57 6.19
CA PHE A 265 23.04 12.39 6.87
C PHE A 265 22.91 13.76 6.22
N GLN A 266 21.68 14.19 6.00
CA GLN A 266 21.33 15.47 5.43
C GLN A 266 20.18 16.10 6.20
N ALA A 267 20.31 17.38 6.57
CA ALA A 267 19.25 18.12 7.25
C ALA A 267 18.43 18.91 6.23
N SER A 268 17.11 18.98 6.41
CA SER A 268 16.27 19.90 5.66
C SER A 268 16.53 21.35 6.05
N LYS A 269 16.20 22.30 5.17
CA LYS A 269 16.36 23.74 5.44
C LYS A 269 15.55 24.23 6.65
N SER A 270 14.42 23.61 6.93
CA SER A 270 13.59 23.92 8.09
C SER A 270 14.20 23.43 9.42
N GLY A 271 15.16 22.51 9.36
CA GLY A 271 15.72 21.85 10.54
C GLY A 271 14.75 20.87 11.23
N LYS A 272 13.59 20.60 10.62
CA LYS A 272 12.53 19.74 11.20
C LYS A 272 12.52 18.32 10.67
N LYS A 273 13.11 18.08 9.49
CA LYS A 273 13.25 16.76 8.88
C LYS A 273 14.70 16.47 8.53
N PHE A 274 15.07 15.20 8.58
CA PHE A 274 16.43 14.74 8.33
C PHE A 274 16.40 13.45 7.53
N THR A 275 17.36 13.32 6.61
CA THR A 275 17.46 12.17 5.72
C THR A 275 18.69 11.35 6.03
N LEU A 276 18.55 10.03 6.12
CA LEU A 276 19.66 9.08 6.19
C LEU A 276 19.73 8.28 4.89
N LYS A 277 20.90 8.31 4.25
CA LYS A 277 21.19 7.57 3.01
C LYS A 277 22.47 6.77 3.16
N PHE A 278 22.40 5.48 2.92
CA PHE A 278 23.55 4.58 2.94
C PHE A 278 23.28 3.41 1.99
N ASP A 279 24.33 2.69 1.57
CA ASP A 279 24.16 1.50 0.72
C ASP A 279 24.18 0.23 1.59
N ASN A 280 23.51 -0.83 1.13
CA ASN A 280 23.45 -2.12 1.83
C ASN A 280 22.93 -1.97 3.27
N TYR A 281 23.77 -2.31 4.26
CA TYR A 281 23.42 -2.21 5.69
C TYR A 281 24.30 -1.15 6.37
N LEU A 282 23.69 -0.38 7.26
CA LEU A 282 24.38 0.49 8.20
C LEU A 282 24.57 -0.27 9.52
N GLN A 283 25.81 -0.56 9.87
CA GLN A 283 26.17 -1.12 11.17
C GLN A 283 26.43 0.02 12.15
N ILE A 284 25.81 -0.06 13.30
CA ILE A 284 25.95 0.90 14.41
C ILE A 284 26.50 0.16 15.62
N ILE A 285 27.69 0.57 16.06
CA ILE A 285 28.37 0.00 17.20
C ILE A 285 28.36 0.99 18.35
N ASN A 286 27.86 0.61 19.51
CA ASN A 286 27.96 1.43 20.74
C ASN A 286 29.09 0.93 21.62
N LYS A 287 30.25 1.61 21.57
CA LYS A 287 31.45 1.24 22.35
C LYS A 287 31.35 1.51 23.84
N ASN A 288 30.42 2.34 24.26
CA ASN A 288 30.20 2.60 25.70
C ASN A 288 29.32 1.52 26.35
N LYS A 289 28.82 0.55 25.58
CA LYS A 289 28.02 -0.56 26.06
C LYS A 289 28.62 -1.88 25.59
N SER A 290 29.02 -2.70 26.51
CA SER A 290 29.48 -4.06 26.25
C SER A 290 28.44 -5.05 26.78
N ASN A 291 28.10 -6.07 25.98
CA ASN A 291 27.41 -7.26 26.46
C ASN A 291 28.46 -8.26 26.96
N VAL A 292 28.47 -8.53 28.25
CA VAL A 292 29.14 -9.73 28.76
C VAL A 292 28.19 -10.89 28.52
N SER A 293 28.31 -11.56 27.39
CA SER A 293 27.57 -12.80 27.15
C SER A 293 28.31 -13.96 27.82
N TYR A 294 27.72 -14.49 28.90
CA TYR A 294 28.04 -15.84 29.35
C TYR A 294 27.48 -16.81 28.29
N ALA A 295 28.36 -17.60 27.68
CA ALA A 295 27.98 -18.60 26.72
C ALA A 295 27.10 -19.67 27.41
N ALA A 296 25.78 -19.54 27.26
CA ALA A 296 24.85 -20.65 27.47
C ALA A 296 24.31 -21.07 26.11
N SER A 297 24.56 -22.34 25.79
CA SER A 297 24.04 -23.05 24.62
C SER A 297 22.52 -22.93 24.52
N GLY A 298 22.03 -22.18 23.53
CA GLY A 298 20.62 -22.09 23.20
C GLY A 298 20.42 -21.33 21.89
N VAL A 299 19.70 -21.94 20.97
CA VAL A 299 19.28 -21.37 19.67
C VAL A 299 18.70 -19.98 19.89
N ARG A 300 19.32 -18.96 19.32
CA ARG A 300 18.83 -17.57 19.35
C ARG A 300 17.65 -17.42 18.40
N PRO A 301 16.53 -16.77 18.80
CA PRO A 301 15.48 -16.38 17.88
C PRO A 301 16.01 -15.26 17.00
N GLY A 302 16.03 -15.49 15.70
CA GLY A 302 16.44 -14.46 14.73
C GLY A 302 17.52 -14.89 13.74
N GLY A 303 17.66 -16.21 13.46
CA GLY A 303 18.30 -16.75 12.25
C GLY A 303 19.68 -16.25 11.82
N LEU A 304 20.44 -15.58 12.69
CA LEU A 304 21.83 -15.20 12.42
C LEU A 304 22.74 -15.91 13.40
N GLU A 305 23.34 -17.03 12.95
CA GLU A 305 24.46 -17.63 13.66
C GLU A 305 25.62 -16.65 13.72
N SER A 306 26.00 -16.26 14.95
CA SER A 306 27.29 -15.61 15.17
C SER A 306 28.39 -16.65 14.91
N THR A 307 29.09 -16.51 13.77
CA THR A 307 30.24 -17.33 13.47
C THR A 307 31.33 -17.08 14.53
N ARG A 308 31.67 -18.13 15.25
CA ARG A 308 32.86 -18.18 16.07
C ARG A 308 34.09 -18.06 15.16
N PHE A 309 34.90 -17.05 15.35
CA PHE A 309 36.30 -17.13 14.93
C PHE A 309 37.04 -18.08 15.90
N GLY A 310 37.29 -19.29 15.43
CA GLY A 310 38.18 -20.22 16.11
C GLY A 310 39.62 -19.86 15.85
N THR A 311 40.32 -19.37 16.87
CA THR A 311 41.78 -19.49 16.94
C THR A 311 42.11 -20.50 18.02
N THR A 312 42.72 -21.60 17.62
CA THR A 312 43.37 -22.56 18.50
C THR A 312 44.57 -21.91 19.21
N GLY A 313 44.46 -21.72 20.51
CA GLY A 313 45.58 -21.21 21.33
C GLY A 313 45.06 -20.75 22.69
N SER A 314 45.33 -21.58 23.71
CA SER A 314 44.99 -21.36 25.11
C SER A 314 45.43 -20.04 25.67
N THR A 315 44.48 -19.12 25.92
CA THR A 315 44.42 -18.16 27.05
C THR A 315 43.03 -17.53 27.02
N GLU A 316 42.29 -17.67 28.13
CA GLU A 316 40.98 -17.06 28.32
C GLU A 316 41.15 -15.52 28.30
N LYS A 317 40.91 -14.91 27.14
CA LYS A 317 40.60 -13.49 27.03
C LYS A 317 39.10 -13.34 26.92
N ALA A 318 38.50 -12.67 27.90
CA ALA A 318 37.11 -12.20 27.81
C ALA A 318 36.93 -11.39 26.51
N ILE A 319 36.15 -11.88 25.56
CA ILE A 319 35.81 -11.15 24.36
C ILE A 319 34.74 -10.14 24.80
N VAL A 320 35.08 -8.86 24.77
CA VAL A 320 34.14 -7.76 25.00
C VAL A 320 33.41 -7.56 23.68
N GLU A 321 32.18 -8.06 23.57
CA GLU A 321 31.32 -7.76 22.44
C GLU A 321 30.56 -6.45 22.71
N PHE A 322 30.78 -5.45 21.86
CA PHE A 322 30.03 -4.18 21.90
C PHE A 322 28.59 -4.38 21.39
N GLN A 323 27.66 -3.57 21.91
CA GLN A 323 26.29 -3.58 21.41
C GLN A 323 26.27 -3.11 19.95
N THR A 324 25.88 -4.04 19.06
CA THR A 324 25.85 -3.82 17.62
C THR A 324 24.43 -3.99 17.09
N SER A 325 24.00 -3.02 16.30
CA SER A 325 22.72 -3.05 15.55
C SER A 325 23.00 -2.80 14.08
N HIS A 326 22.13 -3.33 13.22
CA HIS A 326 22.22 -3.10 11.79
C HIS A 326 20.88 -2.55 11.31
N LEU A 327 20.93 -1.54 10.46
CA LEU A 327 19.79 -1.01 9.75
C LEU A 327 19.88 -1.40 8.29
N TYR A 328 18.79 -1.92 7.77
CA TYR A 328 18.57 -2.11 6.35
C TYR A 328 17.46 -1.19 5.89
N LYS A 329 17.71 -0.38 4.87
CA LYS A 329 16.68 0.48 4.30
C LYS A 329 15.90 -0.24 3.22
N LEU A 330 14.58 -0.14 3.28
CA LEU A 330 13.64 -0.67 2.29
C LEU A 330 13.21 0.39 1.27
N SER A 331 13.57 1.65 1.54
CA SER A 331 13.39 2.80 0.67
C SER A 331 14.75 3.40 0.29
N PRO A 332 14.84 4.27 -0.71
CA PRO A 332 16.09 4.92 -1.09
C PRO A 332 16.78 5.68 0.07
N TYR A 333 15.99 6.18 1.02
CA TYR A 333 16.46 6.91 2.21
C TYR A 333 15.45 6.75 3.35
N ILE A 334 15.91 7.02 4.59
CA ILE A 334 15.07 7.02 5.79
C ILE A 334 14.85 8.47 6.20
N ILE A 335 13.61 8.88 6.42
CA ILE A 335 13.27 10.23 6.88
C ILE A 335 13.03 10.21 8.37
N LEU A 336 13.67 11.15 9.07
CA LEU A 336 13.53 11.36 10.50
C LEU A 336 12.91 12.72 10.78
N ASN A 337 12.10 12.84 11.83
CA ASN A 337 11.74 14.15 12.37
C ASN A 337 12.81 14.68 13.37
N GLU A 338 12.65 15.91 13.84
CA GLU A 338 13.57 16.56 14.80
C GLU A 338 13.70 15.82 16.14
N TYR A 339 12.78 14.89 16.44
CA TYR A 339 12.81 14.08 17.65
C TYR A 339 13.46 12.70 17.46
N GLY A 340 13.97 12.40 16.25
CA GLY A 340 14.61 11.13 15.92
C GLY A 340 13.61 9.99 15.64
N ASN A 341 12.33 10.29 15.42
CA ASN A 341 11.39 9.27 14.97
C ASN A 341 11.52 9.05 13.46
N VAL A 342 11.46 7.81 13.03
CA VAL A 342 11.35 7.46 11.61
C VAL A 342 9.91 7.75 11.17
N LEU A 343 9.73 8.60 10.16
CA LEU A 343 8.40 9.04 9.72
C LEU A 343 7.62 7.93 9.03
N ASN A 344 8.30 6.99 8.39
CA ASN A 344 7.67 5.80 7.84
C ASN A 344 8.42 4.56 8.33
N THR A 345 7.88 3.88 9.31
CA THR A 345 8.51 2.69 9.91
C THR A 345 8.66 1.51 8.95
N LYS A 346 7.97 1.52 7.80
CA LYS A 346 8.15 0.53 6.73
C LYS A 346 9.44 0.73 5.94
N ASP A 347 10.11 1.88 6.07
CA ASP A 347 11.33 2.18 5.31
C ASP A 347 12.57 1.51 5.88
N ILE A 348 12.49 0.94 7.09
CA ILE A 348 13.63 0.32 7.77
C ILE A 348 13.32 -1.10 8.25
N ARG A 349 14.40 -1.89 8.32
CA ARG A 349 14.45 -3.11 9.12
C ARG A 349 15.63 -3.04 10.07
N GLU A 350 15.38 -3.39 11.32
CA GLU A 350 16.37 -3.43 12.38
C GLU A 350 16.84 -4.88 12.61
N TYR A 351 18.15 -5.04 12.83
CA TYR A 351 18.75 -6.33 13.17
C TYR A 351 19.69 -6.14 14.38
N GLY A 352 20.04 -7.22 15.03
CA GLY A 352 20.92 -7.21 16.21
C GLY A 352 20.21 -6.65 17.44
N TYR A 353 20.92 -5.85 18.24
CA TYR A 353 20.44 -5.40 19.55
C TYR A 353 19.07 -4.70 19.52
N TRP A 354 18.81 -3.82 18.55
CA TRP A 354 17.52 -3.13 18.48
C TRP A 354 16.38 -4.07 18.12
N ALA A 355 16.60 -5.04 17.23
CA ALA A 355 15.59 -6.03 16.86
C ALA A 355 15.21 -6.97 18.02
N GLU A 356 16.07 -7.12 19.01
CA GLU A 356 15.79 -7.89 20.23
C GLU A 356 14.86 -7.14 21.20
N ARG A 357 14.72 -5.81 21.01
CA ARG A 357 13.90 -4.94 21.85
C ARG A 357 12.46 -4.92 21.36
N LYS A 358 11.67 -5.89 21.83
CA LYS A 358 10.26 -6.06 21.48
C LYS A 358 9.38 -5.04 22.21
N LEU A 359 8.06 -5.20 22.13
CA LEU A 359 7.10 -4.22 22.67
C LEU A 359 7.34 -3.85 24.14
N ALA A 360 7.88 -4.75 24.97
CA ALA A 360 8.23 -4.45 26.36
C ALA A 360 9.22 -3.28 26.52
N HIS A 361 10.01 -2.99 25.48
CA HIS A 361 10.98 -1.90 25.47
C HIS A 361 10.67 -0.81 24.44
N GLN A 362 9.46 -0.77 23.89
CA GLN A 362 9.06 0.31 23.00
C GLN A 362 8.47 1.48 23.78
N LEU A 363 8.93 2.67 23.43
CA LEU A 363 8.47 3.94 23.98
C LEU A 363 7.58 4.64 22.93
N PRO A 364 6.61 5.45 23.36
CA PRO A 364 5.79 6.23 22.43
C PRO A 364 6.64 7.25 21.64
N PHE A 365 6.14 7.64 20.46
CA PHE A 365 6.85 8.56 19.56
C PHE A 365 7.02 9.97 20.15
N ASP A 366 6.13 10.38 21.01
CA ASP A 366 6.20 11.64 21.76
C ASP A 366 7.12 11.58 22.98
N PHE A 367 7.63 10.40 23.38
CA PHE A 367 8.57 10.30 24.50
C PHE A 367 9.90 10.99 24.15
N GLY A 368 10.36 11.89 25.03
CA GLY A 368 11.63 12.60 24.86
C GLY A 368 11.58 13.82 23.92
N ASN A 369 10.40 14.20 23.41
CA ASN A 369 10.26 15.39 22.57
C ASN A 369 10.60 16.71 23.29
N ASN A 370 10.60 16.72 24.63
CA ASN A 370 10.95 17.89 25.44
C ASN A 370 12.45 18.07 25.71
N TYR A 371 13.31 17.18 25.22
CA TYR A 371 14.78 17.36 25.32
C TYR A 371 15.23 18.40 24.30
N ALA A 372 15.78 19.52 24.77
CA ALA A 372 16.30 20.60 23.93
C ALA A 372 17.39 20.10 22.97
N LEU A 373 17.27 20.45 21.69
CA LEU A 373 18.37 20.31 20.74
C LEU A 373 19.50 21.26 21.11
N ILE A 374 20.74 20.80 21.04
CA ILE A 374 21.91 21.69 21.12
C ILE A 374 21.88 22.51 19.84
N ASP A 375 21.81 23.83 20.00
CA ASP A 375 21.68 24.82 18.94
C ASP A 375 22.85 24.72 17.93
N THR A 376 22.56 24.22 16.75
CA THR A 376 23.44 24.31 15.59
C THR A 376 22.76 25.20 14.55
N ASN A 377 22.89 26.53 14.77
CA ASN A 377 22.42 27.53 13.80
C ASN A 377 23.32 27.53 12.55
N PRO A 378 22.82 27.17 11.35
CA PRO A 378 23.52 27.54 10.13
C PRO A 378 23.28 29.04 9.84
N LYS A 379 24.34 29.75 9.60
CA LYS A 379 24.29 31.18 9.24
C LYS A 379 23.42 31.39 7.99
N PRO A 380 22.63 32.47 7.94
CA PRO A 380 21.90 32.84 6.74
C PRO A 380 22.87 33.24 5.62
N VAL A 381 22.61 32.73 4.41
CA VAL A 381 23.31 33.18 3.20
C VAL A 381 22.76 34.55 2.81
N GLU A 382 23.67 35.55 2.70
CA GLU A 382 23.33 36.90 2.23
C GLU A 382 22.83 36.87 0.78
N SER A 383 21.78 37.62 0.54
CA SER A 383 21.15 37.79 -0.78
C SER A 383 22.04 38.61 -1.72
N MET A 384 22.32 38.11 -2.91
CA MET A 384 22.93 38.87 -4.00
C MET A 384 21.89 39.76 -4.72
N PRO A 385 22.31 40.87 -5.29
CA PRO A 385 21.41 41.86 -5.86
C PRO A 385 20.81 41.41 -7.20
N ILE A 386 19.56 41.78 -7.39
CA ILE A 386 18.72 41.51 -8.55
C ILE A 386 19.17 42.39 -9.74
N ALA A 387 19.42 41.78 -10.89
CA ALA A 387 19.58 42.46 -12.16
C ALA A 387 18.22 42.51 -12.90
N ASP A 388 17.99 43.60 -13.60
CA ASP A 388 16.73 43.95 -14.26
C ASP A 388 16.20 42.88 -15.24
N GLU A 389 14.89 42.69 -15.23
CA GLU A 389 14.12 41.70 -16.00
C GLU A 389 14.20 41.91 -17.51
N VAL A 390 14.71 40.89 -18.21
CA VAL A 390 14.30 40.59 -19.59
C VAL A 390 13.50 39.28 -19.50
N GLN A 391 12.17 39.36 -19.67
CA GLN A 391 11.32 38.15 -19.76
C GLN A 391 11.73 37.32 -20.98
N THR A 392 12.51 36.27 -20.76
CA THR A 392 12.88 35.31 -21.80
C THR A 392 11.76 34.28 -21.89
N VAL A 393 11.00 34.24 -22.97
CA VAL A 393 9.99 33.21 -23.23
C VAL A 393 10.70 31.87 -23.44
N LEU A 394 10.60 30.97 -22.50
CA LEU A 394 11.21 29.62 -22.54
C LEU A 394 10.55 28.77 -23.65
N SER A 395 11.36 28.19 -24.52
CA SER A 395 10.88 27.17 -25.47
C SER A 395 10.52 25.84 -24.73
N SER A 396 9.77 24.94 -25.40
CA SER A 396 9.46 23.62 -24.83
C SER A 396 10.73 22.84 -24.47
N GLN A 397 11.77 22.94 -25.32
CA GLN A 397 13.06 22.30 -25.06
C GLN A 397 13.79 22.91 -23.85
N ASP A 398 13.74 24.25 -23.66
CA ASP A 398 14.35 24.87 -22.49
C ASP A 398 13.65 24.43 -21.20
N LYS A 399 12.31 24.34 -21.20
CA LYS A 399 11.52 23.85 -20.08
C LYS A 399 11.87 22.40 -19.73
N PHE A 400 12.00 21.52 -20.75
CA PHE A 400 12.45 20.14 -20.53
C PHE A 400 13.84 20.09 -19.90
N VAL A 401 14.81 20.84 -20.43
CA VAL A 401 16.19 20.88 -19.91
C VAL A 401 16.22 21.39 -18.46
N LEU A 402 15.47 22.44 -18.14
CA LEU A 402 15.35 22.93 -16.77
C LEU A 402 14.76 21.88 -15.84
N LEU A 403 13.64 21.24 -16.21
CA LEU A 403 12.97 20.27 -15.39
C LEU A 403 13.85 19.03 -15.13
N ILE A 404 14.47 18.49 -16.17
CA ILE A 404 15.31 17.29 -16.02
C ILE A 404 16.61 17.59 -15.24
N SER A 405 17.10 18.83 -15.28
CA SER A 405 18.28 19.25 -14.50
C SER A 405 18.02 19.18 -13.00
N LEU A 406 16.77 19.31 -12.54
CA LEU A 406 16.42 19.14 -11.12
C LEU A 406 16.73 17.72 -10.60
N LEU A 407 16.68 16.70 -11.48
CA LEU A 407 17.02 15.31 -11.10
C LEU A 407 18.48 14.97 -11.34
N HIS A 408 19.06 15.43 -12.46
CA HIS A 408 20.37 14.95 -12.91
C HIS A 408 21.56 15.85 -12.53
N ASN A 409 21.32 17.13 -12.21
CA ASN A 409 22.41 18.01 -11.77
C ASN A 409 22.78 17.75 -10.31
N GLU A 410 24.06 17.61 -9.99
CA GLU A 410 24.54 17.41 -8.63
C GLU A 410 24.72 18.75 -7.87
N ASP A 411 24.79 19.87 -8.57
CA ASP A 411 24.98 21.19 -7.98
C ASP A 411 23.65 21.78 -7.49
N ARG A 412 23.55 21.94 -6.20
CA ARG A 412 22.38 22.51 -5.53
C ARG A 412 22.09 23.95 -5.99
N GLY A 413 23.12 24.79 -6.18
CA GLY A 413 22.96 26.17 -6.61
C GLY A 413 22.30 26.25 -7.99
N ILE A 414 22.67 25.35 -8.90
CA ILE A 414 22.04 25.25 -10.22
C ILE A 414 20.56 24.85 -10.10
N LYS A 415 20.24 23.88 -9.25
CA LYS A 415 18.86 23.47 -9.01
C LYS A 415 18.01 24.59 -8.39
N GLU A 416 18.57 25.35 -7.44
CA GLU A 416 17.92 26.53 -6.85
C GLU A 416 17.64 27.61 -7.91
N GLN A 417 18.62 27.94 -8.76
CA GLN A 417 18.42 28.83 -9.90
C GLN A 417 17.36 28.32 -10.88
N THR A 418 17.37 27.02 -11.16
CA THR A 418 16.36 26.37 -12.01
C THR A 418 14.96 26.54 -11.44
N LEU A 419 14.75 26.28 -10.15
CA LEU A 419 13.45 26.50 -9.49
C LEU A 419 13.02 27.96 -9.53
N GLN A 420 13.96 28.89 -9.36
CA GLN A 420 13.69 30.33 -9.50
C GLN A 420 13.26 30.66 -10.93
N MET A 421 13.97 30.19 -11.97
CA MET A 421 13.59 30.41 -13.37
C MET A 421 12.22 29.82 -13.69
N LEU A 422 11.90 28.62 -13.20
CA LEU A 422 10.56 28.03 -13.35
C LEU A 422 9.50 28.84 -12.63
N SER A 423 9.81 29.38 -11.45
CA SER A 423 8.91 30.26 -10.71
C SER A 423 8.63 31.58 -11.44
N GLU A 424 9.65 32.22 -12.00
CA GLU A 424 9.53 33.49 -12.74
C GLU A 424 8.78 33.30 -14.06
N ASN A 425 8.91 32.15 -14.73
CA ASN A 425 8.24 31.80 -15.98
C ASN A 425 7.10 30.79 -15.77
N TRP A 426 6.39 30.88 -14.66
CA TRP A 426 5.40 29.90 -14.25
C TRP A 426 4.27 29.67 -15.25
N GLU A 427 3.99 28.41 -15.52
CA GLU A 427 2.81 27.96 -16.25
C GLU A 427 2.22 26.70 -15.60
N ASN A 428 0.93 26.43 -15.79
CA ASN A 428 0.26 25.29 -15.13
C ASN A 428 0.82 23.92 -15.56
N GLY A 429 1.44 23.83 -16.75
CA GLY A 429 2.09 22.62 -17.22
C GLY A 429 3.27 22.16 -16.35
N PHE A 430 3.88 23.06 -15.58
CA PHE A 430 4.93 22.69 -14.65
C PHE A 430 4.43 21.84 -13.47
N ASN A 431 3.14 21.92 -13.13
CA ASN A 431 2.57 21.14 -12.04
C ASN A 431 2.81 19.65 -12.23
N SER A 432 2.42 19.08 -13.38
CA SER A 432 2.57 17.65 -13.66
C SER A 432 4.04 17.21 -13.64
N SER A 433 4.92 18.04 -14.21
CA SER A 433 6.35 17.78 -14.28
C SER A 433 7.04 17.82 -12.92
N LEU A 434 6.73 18.82 -12.10
CA LEU A 434 7.31 18.94 -10.75
C LEU A 434 6.77 17.85 -9.80
N ILE A 435 5.49 17.49 -9.94
CA ILE A 435 4.91 16.38 -9.17
C ILE A 435 5.57 15.03 -9.57
N GLU A 436 5.84 14.80 -10.86
CA GLU A 436 6.57 13.60 -11.29
C GLU A 436 8.00 13.58 -10.73
N ILE A 437 8.68 14.73 -10.67
CA ILE A 437 10.01 14.89 -10.09
C ILE A 437 10.00 14.54 -8.61
N LEU A 438 8.98 14.93 -7.83
CA LEU A 438 8.85 14.57 -6.41
C LEU A 438 8.90 13.06 -6.16
N ARG A 439 8.41 12.25 -7.11
CA ARG A 439 8.45 10.80 -6.99
C ARG A 439 9.86 10.24 -7.05
N PHE A 440 10.76 10.88 -7.80
CA PHE A 440 12.11 10.38 -8.12
C PHE A 440 13.22 11.21 -7.48
N SER A 441 12.90 12.36 -6.94
CA SER A 441 13.86 13.16 -6.19
C SER A 441 14.38 12.37 -4.98
N GLN A 442 15.68 12.44 -4.78
CA GLN A 442 16.37 11.84 -3.64
C GLN A 442 16.88 12.89 -2.65
N GLU A 443 16.46 14.15 -2.84
CA GLU A 443 16.95 15.31 -2.10
C GLU A 443 15.77 16.00 -1.40
N GLU A 444 15.66 15.82 -0.10
CA GLU A 444 14.55 16.37 0.70
C GLU A 444 14.40 17.89 0.54
N TRP A 445 15.51 18.63 0.48
CA TRP A 445 15.45 20.07 0.27
C TRP A 445 14.79 20.43 -1.09
N LEU A 446 15.02 19.61 -2.12
CA LEU A 446 14.41 19.78 -3.44
C LEU A 446 12.90 19.48 -3.38
N ASP A 447 12.53 18.41 -2.69
CA ASP A 447 11.12 18.07 -2.46
C ASP A 447 10.42 19.19 -1.69
N GLU A 448 11.03 19.72 -0.63
CA GLU A 448 10.51 20.85 0.14
C GLU A 448 10.38 22.11 -0.75
N ALA A 449 11.39 22.41 -1.55
CA ALA A 449 11.39 23.59 -2.43
C ALA A 449 10.31 23.44 -3.53
N ILE A 450 10.15 22.26 -4.12
CA ILE A 450 9.08 21.97 -5.09
C ILE A 450 7.71 22.08 -4.40
N ASN A 451 7.54 21.53 -3.20
CA ASN A 451 6.29 21.62 -2.45
C ASN A 451 5.90 23.07 -2.14
N ILE A 452 6.87 23.88 -1.71
CA ILE A 452 6.66 25.33 -1.48
C ILE A 452 6.25 26.00 -2.78
N LEU A 453 6.94 25.73 -3.88
CA LEU A 453 6.65 26.32 -5.18
C LEU A 453 5.24 25.95 -5.67
N LEU A 454 4.89 24.68 -5.65
CA LEU A 454 3.56 24.18 -6.01
C LEU A 454 2.46 24.83 -5.14
N THR A 455 2.68 24.90 -3.83
CA THR A 455 1.74 25.54 -2.89
C THR A 455 1.57 27.01 -3.19
N GLN A 456 2.65 27.76 -3.41
CA GLN A 456 2.61 29.19 -3.70
C GLN A 456 1.91 29.51 -5.03
N LYS A 457 2.16 28.70 -6.07
CA LYS A 457 1.62 28.95 -7.40
C LYS A 457 0.16 28.53 -7.56
N ASN A 458 -0.28 27.52 -6.80
CA ASN A 458 -1.62 26.96 -6.95
C ASN A 458 -2.56 27.26 -5.76
N GLY A 459 -2.06 27.77 -4.64
CA GLY A 459 -2.84 27.99 -3.43
C GLY A 459 -3.38 26.69 -2.80
N ALA A 460 -2.86 25.54 -3.24
CA ALA A 460 -3.27 24.23 -2.74
C ALA A 460 -2.45 23.83 -1.51
N VAL A 461 -3.12 23.29 -0.49
CA VAL A 461 -2.46 22.75 0.72
C VAL A 461 -2.68 21.25 0.76
N ASN A 462 -1.59 20.50 0.84
CA ASN A 462 -1.62 19.04 1.01
C ASN A 462 -0.43 18.59 1.88
N ASP A 463 -0.26 17.28 2.09
CA ASP A 463 0.81 16.72 2.92
C ASP A 463 2.20 16.74 2.26
N GLY A 464 2.29 17.24 1.03
CA GLY A 464 3.54 17.30 0.26
C GLY A 464 3.97 15.98 -0.37
N SER A 465 3.23 14.90 -0.19
CA SER A 465 3.54 13.61 -0.81
C SER A 465 3.21 13.61 -2.31
N PHE A 466 3.92 12.74 -3.06
CA PHE A 466 3.64 12.52 -4.48
C PHE A 466 2.16 12.20 -4.74
N TYR A 467 1.57 11.27 -3.97
CA TYR A 467 0.18 10.85 -4.20
C TYR A 467 -0.83 11.94 -3.87
N SER A 468 -0.59 12.73 -2.84
CA SER A 468 -1.45 13.86 -2.47
C SER A 468 -1.48 14.94 -3.55
N TRP A 469 -0.29 15.28 -4.11
CA TRP A 469 -0.19 16.18 -5.23
C TRP A 469 -0.79 15.60 -6.51
N LEU A 470 -0.65 14.30 -6.73
CA LEU A 470 -1.21 13.63 -7.89
C LEU A 470 -2.75 13.64 -7.86
N GLU A 471 -3.36 13.36 -6.71
CA GLU A 471 -4.82 13.45 -6.51
C GLU A 471 -5.33 14.88 -6.74
N TRP A 472 -4.59 15.87 -6.23
CA TRP A 472 -4.89 17.28 -6.50
C TRP A 472 -4.80 17.59 -8.02
N LEU A 473 -3.76 17.12 -8.71
CA LEU A 473 -3.54 17.34 -10.14
C LEU A 473 -4.70 16.74 -10.96
N TRP A 474 -5.24 15.58 -10.56
CA TRP A 474 -6.38 14.98 -11.26
C TRP A 474 -7.67 15.81 -11.19
N SER A 475 -7.78 16.72 -10.22
CA SER A 475 -8.88 17.70 -10.13
C SER A 475 -8.68 18.90 -11.04
N GLN A 476 -7.48 19.07 -11.64
CA GLN A 476 -7.12 20.15 -12.53
C GLN A 476 -7.33 19.79 -14.00
N GLU A 477 -7.14 20.74 -14.91
CA GLU A 477 -7.12 20.47 -16.33
C GLU A 477 -6.03 19.46 -16.70
N MET A 478 -6.31 18.65 -17.73
CA MET A 478 -5.38 17.61 -18.19
C MET A 478 -4.07 18.25 -18.69
N PRO A 479 -2.91 17.79 -18.19
CA PRO A 479 -1.63 18.21 -18.72
C PRO A 479 -1.51 17.92 -20.21
N SER A 480 -0.94 18.84 -20.95
CA SER A 480 -0.95 18.77 -22.41
C SER A 480 0.38 19.12 -23.07
N GLU A 481 1.38 19.43 -22.27
CA GLU A 481 2.66 19.94 -22.71
C GLU A 481 3.57 18.81 -23.18
N ASP A 482 4.13 18.97 -24.40
CA ASP A 482 5.01 17.95 -25.00
C ASP A 482 6.24 17.68 -24.10
N TYR A 483 6.78 18.69 -23.42
CA TYR A 483 7.91 18.51 -22.51
C TYR A 483 7.61 17.61 -21.31
N TYR A 484 6.34 17.49 -20.87
CA TYR A 484 5.98 16.53 -19.82
C TYR A 484 6.05 15.08 -20.29
N PHE A 485 5.67 14.81 -21.55
CA PHE A 485 5.84 13.50 -22.16
C PHE A 485 7.33 13.11 -22.23
N GLU A 486 8.16 14.05 -22.72
CA GLU A 486 9.61 13.84 -22.82
C GLU A 486 10.24 13.59 -21.45
N LEU A 487 9.87 14.41 -20.46
CA LEU A 487 10.33 14.28 -19.07
C LEU A 487 9.99 12.90 -18.49
N LYS A 488 8.73 12.47 -18.66
CA LYS A 488 8.28 11.16 -18.17
C LYS A 488 9.05 10.03 -18.82
N GLY A 489 9.30 10.09 -20.13
CA GLY A 489 10.14 9.15 -20.85
C GLY A 489 11.57 9.11 -20.31
N GLU A 490 12.19 10.27 -20.10
CA GLU A 490 13.53 10.41 -19.57
C GLU A 490 13.68 9.86 -18.16
N ILE A 491 12.73 10.16 -17.28
CA ILE A 491 12.73 9.67 -15.89
C ILE A 491 12.59 8.14 -15.85
N TYR A 492 11.58 7.60 -16.52
CA TYR A 492 11.26 6.18 -16.42
C TYR A 492 12.23 5.25 -17.15
N LYS A 493 12.98 5.72 -18.14
CA LYS A 493 14.04 4.92 -18.80
C LYS A 493 15.14 4.46 -17.83
N HIS A 494 15.32 5.15 -16.69
CA HIS A 494 16.29 4.74 -15.68
C HIS A 494 15.82 3.52 -14.87
N ILE A 495 14.52 3.19 -14.93
CA ILE A 495 13.97 1.96 -14.33
C ILE A 495 14.11 0.81 -15.35
N ASP A 496 13.54 1.00 -16.55
CA ASP A 496 13.65 0.09 -17.68
C ASP A 496 13.83 0.94 -18.96
N PRO A 497 14.95 0.78 -19.71
CA PRO A 497 15.20 1.54 -20.96
C PRO A 497 14.07 1.48 -21.98
N LYS A 498 13.24 0.43 -21.93
CA LYS A 498 12.08 0.29 -22.85
C LYS A 498 10.97 1.29 -22.53
N PHE A 499 10.88 1.77 -21.28
CA PHE A 499 9.84 2.70 -20.86
C PHE A 499 9.91 4.05 -21.59
N GLU A 500 11.09 4.49 -22.00
CA GLU A 500 11.26 5.69 -22.82
C GLU A 500 10.37 5.67 -24.06
N SER A 501 10.26 4.51 -24.71
CA SER A 501 9.48 4.36 -25.94
C SER A 501 7.97 4.55 -25.75
N TYR A 502 7.42 4.31 -24.57
CA TYR A 502 6.00 4.56 -24.27
C TYR A 502 5.66 6.04 -24.32
N PHE A 503 6.61 6.90 -23.93
CA PHE A 503 6.42 8.34 -23.77
C PHE A 503 7.07 9.16 -24.89
N LYS A 504 7.75 8.53 -25.88
CA LYS A 504 8.18 9.15 -27.14
C LYS A 504 6.99 9.48 -28.04
N THR A 505 6.00 10.15 -27.49
CA THR A 505 4.72 10.42 -28.12
C THR A 505 4.36 11.89 -27.85
N ARG A 506 3.42 12.40 -28.64
CA ARG A 506 2.92 13.76 -28.47
C ARG A 506 1.47 13.71 -28.00
N LYS A 507 0.96 14.82 -27.46
CA LYS A 507 -0.44 14.97 -27.05
C LYS A 507 -1.45 14.38 -28.03
N ALA A 508 -1.24 14.56 -29.36
CA ALA A 508 -2.10 14.01 -30.41
C ALA A 508 -2.20 12.47 -30.43
N GLN A 509 -1.28 11.79 -29.74
CA GLN A 509 -1.21 10.33 -29.61
C GLN A 509 -1.55 9.85 -28.20
N ALA A 510 -2.23 10.68 -27.39
CA ALA A 510 -2.72 10.34 -26.07
C ALA A 510 -4.24 10.55 -26.01
N GLN A 511 -4.97 9.50 -25.65
CA GLN A 511 -6.43 9.53 -25.42
C GLN A 511 -6.78 9.43 -23.93
N ILE A 512 -5.77 9.36 -23.07
CA ILE A 512 -5.90 9.34 -21.61
C ILE A 512 -5.00 10.42 -21.00
N ARG A 513 -5.28 10.80 -19.77
CA ARG A 513 -4.43 11.72 -19.00
C ARG A 513 -3.10 11.03 -18.70
N LEU A 514 -2.00 11.66 -19.08
CA LEU A 514 -0.66 11.12 -18.86
C LEU A 514 -0.28 11.09 -17.37
N ASP A 515 -0.77 12.04 -16.59
CA ASP A 515 -0.59 12.11 -15.13
C ASP A 515 -1.33 11.00 -14.37
N GLU A 516 -2.36 10.39 -14.98
CA GLU A 516 -3.03 9.19 -14.45
C GLU A 516 -2.32 7.87 -14.83
N VAL A 517 -1.29 7.93 -15.68
CA VAL A 517 -0.45 6.78 -16.02
C VAL A 517 0.66 6.66 -14.98
N VAL A 518 0.52 5.74 -14.04
CA VAL A 518 1.40 5.58 -12.87
C VAL A 518 2.17 4.28 -12.99
N TRP A 519 3.47 4.30 -12.68
CA TRP A 519 4.27 3.09 -12.64
C TRP A 519 3.84 2.16 -11.48
N GLY A 520 3.58 0.88 -11.81
CA GLY A 520 3.09 -0.13 -10.87
C GLY A 520 4.17 -0.87 -10.08
N GLY A 521 5.44 -0.44 -10.17
CA GLY A 521 6.53 -1.02 -9.38
C GLY A 521 7.29 -2.17 -10.07
N VAL A 522 7.00 -2.49 -11.33
CA VAL A 522 7.64 -3.58 -12.09
C VAL A 522 8.11 -3.09 -13.45
N GLU A 523 9.14 -3.75 -14.01
CA GLU A 523 9.60 -3.52 -15.37
C GLU A 523 8.62 -4.03 -16.44
N GLN A 524 8.87 -3.77 -17.71
CA GLN A 524 8.11 -4.33 -18.82
C GLN A 524 8.22 -5.87 -18.79
N ASP A 525 7.07 -6.56 -18.77
CA ASP A 525 6.96 -8.02 -18.57
C ASP A 525 7.67 -8.51 -17.27
N GLY A 526 7.90 -7.63 -16.30
CA GLY A 526 8.55 -7.95 -15.02
C GLY A 526 7.74 -8.92 -14.15
N ILE A 527 6.40 -8.94 -14.32
CA ILE A 527 5.57 -10.07 -13.92
C ILE A 527 5.53 -11.02 -15.12
N PRO A 528 6.18 -12.22 -15.04
CA PRO A 528 6.40 -13.06 -16.21
C PRO A 528 5.07 -13.58 -16.79
N PRO A 529 4.72 -13.19 -18.02
CA PRO A 529 3.50 -13.66 -18.66
C PRO A 529 3.61 -15.14 -19.05
N LEU A 530 2.51 -15.87 -19.00
CA LEU A 530 2.43 -17.23 -19.52
C LEU A 530 2.17 -17.18 -21.03
N ARG A 531 2.95 -17.90 -21.82
CA ARG A 531 2.77 -18.00 -23.26
C ARG A 531 2.72 -19.46 -23.65
N ASP A 532 1.64 -19.86 -24.31
CA ASP A 532 1.37 -21.24 -24.67
C ASP A 532 1.53 -22.18 -23.44
N PRO A 533 0.80 -21.90 -22.35
CA PRO A 533 0.98 -22.61 -21.11
C PRO A 533 0.56 -24.07 -21.23
N GLU A 534 1.19 -24.94 -20.42
CA GLU A 534 0.78 -26.33 -20.32
C GLU A 534 -0.63 -26.44 -19.73
N MET A 535 -1.49 -27.18 -20.45
CA MET A 535 -2.83 -27.50 -19.99
C MET A 535 -2.91 -28.98 -19.63
N ILE A 536 -3.63 -29.29 -18.58
CA ILE A 536 -3.88 -30.66 -18.12
C ILE A 536 -5.39 -30.96 -18.12
N SER A 537 -5.76 -32.23 -18.08
CA SER A 537 -7.17 -32.61 -17.97
C SER A 537 -7.76 -32.23 -16.60
N ALA A 538 -9.07 -32.09 -16.53
CA ALA A 538 -9.79 -31.83 -15.28
C ALA A 538 -9.53 -32.88 -14.19
N ASP A 539 -9.26 -34.13 -14.60
CA ASP A 539 -9.00 -35.24 -13.66
C ASP A 539 -7.57 -35.21 -13.11
N GLU A 540 -6.64 -34.55 -13.77
CA GLU A 540 -5.25 -34.36 -13.28
C GLU A 540 -5.09 -33.14 -12.36
N ALA A 541 -6.10 -32.26 -12.32
CA ALA A 541 -6.08 -31.03 -11.53
C ALA A 541 -6.36 -31.23 -10.03
N HIS A 542 -5.67 -32.23 -9.41
CA HIS A 542 -5.87 -32.59 -7.98
C HIS A 542 -5.46 -31.49 -7.00
N PHE A 543 -4.78 -30.45 -7.46
CA PHE A 543 -4.39 -29.29 -6.65
C PHE A 543 -5.52 -28.26 -6.46
N LEU A 544 -6.68 -28.46 -7.10
CA LEU A 544 -7.85 -27.59 -6.97
C LEU A 544 -8.92 -28.23 -6.11
N ASP A 545 -9.36 -27.52 -5.10
CA ASP A 545 -10.56 -27.81 -4.33
C ASP A 545 -11.79 -27.21 -5.03
N ASP A 546 -12.97 -27.76 -4.78
CA ASP A 546 -14.22 -27.37 -5.44
C ASP A 546 -14.59 -25.90 -5.29
N ASP A 547 -14.16 -25.23 -4.21
CA ASP A 547 -14.39 -23.81 -3.91
C ASP A 547 -13.32 -22.86 -4.47
N ASN A 548 -12.22 -23.39 -5.03
CA ASN A 548 -11.18 -22.56 -5.63
C ASN A 548 -11.71 -21.78 -6.82
N VAL A 549 -11.34 -20.50 -6.90
CA VAL A 549 -11.78 -19.62 -7.97
C VAL A 549 -11.02 -19.91 -9.26
N VAL A 550 -11.76 -20.09 -10.36
CA VAL A 550 -11.24 -20.25 -11.70
C VAL A 550 -11.90 -19.24 -12.64
N PHE A 551 -11.15 -18.83 -13.66
CA PHE A 551 -11.64 -18.05 -14.78
C PHE A 551 -11.84 -19.01 -15.97
N GLY A 552 -13.12 -19.29 -16.28
CA GLY A 552 -13.51 -20.21 -17.32
C GLY A 552 -13.70 -19.49 -18.66
N PHE A 553 -13.20 -20.12 -19.72
CA PHE A 553 -13.40 -19.71 -21.11
C PHE A 553 -13.99 -20.86 -21.91
N TYR A 554 -14.96 -20.54 -22.75
CA TYR A 554 -15.50 -21.45 -23.74
C TYR A 554 -15.42 -20.77 -25.10
N ILE A 555 -14.48 -21.20 -25.93
CA ILE A 555 -14.17 -20.57 -27.21
C ILE A 555 -13.99 -21.67 -28.26
N ASN A 556 -14.70 -21.58 -29.39
CA ASN A 556 -14.66 -22.56 -30.48
C ASN A 556 -14.92 -24.01 -30.04
N GLY A 557 -15.79 -24.22 -29.04
CA GLY A 557 -16.10 -25.54 -28.50
C GLY A 557 -15.10 -26.08 -27.49
N VAL A 558 -14.01 -25.33 -27.17
CA VAL A 558 -13.00 -25.72 -26.20
C VAL A 558 -13.27 -25.01 -24.88
N ALA A 559 -13.42 -25.79 -23.79
CA ALA A 559 -13.52 -25.29 -22.42
C ALA A 559 -12.16 -25.31 -21.72
N ARG A 560 -11.73 -24.16 -21.16
CA ARG A 560 -10.48 -24.04 -20.37
C ARG A 560 -10.72 -23.29 -19.09
N ALA A 561 -10.05 -23.73 -18.02
CA ALA A 561 -10.06 -23.09 -16.71
C ALA A 561 -8.66 -22.58 -16.34
N TYR A 562 -8.58 -21.32 -15.92
CA TYR A 562 -7.38 -20.67 -15.45
C TYR A 562 -7.52 -20.36 -13.95
N PRO A 563 -6.87 -21.12 -13.05
CA PRO A 563 -7.00 -20.91 -11.63
C PRO A 563 -6.49 -19.54 -11.20
N LYS A 564 -7.28 -18.83 -10.40
CA LYS A 564 -6.91 -17.51 -9.85
C LYS A 564 -5.56 -17.54 -9.14
N ARG A 565 -5.28 -18.61 -8.37
CA ARG A 565 -4.03 -18.80 -7.62
C ARG A 565 -2.78 -18.78 -8.50
N ILE A 566 -2.89 -19.23 -9.77
CA ILE A 566 -1.80 -19.19 -10.75
C ILE A 566 -1.75 -17.83 -11.42
N LEU A 567 -2.88 -17.34 -11.95
CA LEU A 567 -2.90 -16.04 -12.62
C LEU A 567 -2.55 -14.86 -11.71
N ALA A 568 -2.71 -14.97 -10.39
CA ALA A 568 -2.29 -13.94 -9.46
C ALA A 568 -0.76 -13.70 -9.43
N TRP A 569 0.04 -14.66 -9.91
CA TRP A 569 1.50 -14.54 -10.04
C TRP A 569 1.99 -14.15 -11.44
N HIS A 570 1.13 -14.31 -12.46
CA HIS A 570 1.51 -14.11 -13.86
C HIS A 570 0.79 -12.96 -14.54
N GLU A 571 -0.45 -12.69 -14.12
CA GLU A 571 -1.29 -11.56 -14.51
C GLU A 571 -1.55 -11.41 -16.02
N PHE A 572 -0.95 -12.25 -16.85
CA PHE A 572 -1.10 -12.21 -18.30
C PHE A 572 -0.81 -13.60 -18.89
N PHE A 573 -1.65 -14.03 -19.82
CA PHE A 573 -1.40 -15.24 -20.60
C PHE A 573 -1.76 -15.04 -22.07
N VAL A 574 -1.06 -15.78 -22.94
CA VAL A 574 -1.41 -15.93 -24.37
C VAL A 574 -1.60 -17.40 -24.63
N ASP A 575 -2.72 -17.75 -25.21
CA ASP A 575 -3.07 -19.14 -25.45
C ASP A 575 -3.88 -19.32 -26.75
N ASP A 576 -3.84 -20.52 -27.35
CA ASP A 576 -4.53 -20.86 -28.59
C ASP A 576 -5.78 -21.70 -28.33
N PHE A 577 -6.94 -21.20 -28.75
CA PHE A 577 -8.20 -21.94 -28.77
C PHE A 577 -8.50 -22.32 -30.21
N GLU A 578 -8.02 -23.48 -30.63
CA GLU A 578 -8.09 -23.93 -32.05
C GLU A 578 -7.38 -22.89 -32.97
N ASN A 579 -8.13 -22.16 -33.76
CA ASN A 579 -7.63 -21.18 -34.71
C ASN A 579 -7.67 -19.73 -34.15
N THR A 580 -7.92 -19.56 -32.86
CA THR A 580 -8.06 -18.25 -32.22
C THR A 580 -7.00 -18.07 -31.16
N ARG A 581 -6.09 -17.12 -31.36
CA ARG A 581 -5.07 -16.75 -30.40
C ARG A 581 -5.55 -15.60 -29.53
N ILE A 582 -5.60 -15.82 -28.22
CA ILE A 582 -6.11 -14.83 -27.28
C ILE A 582 -5.03 -14.35 -26.31
N ALA A 583 -5.16 -13.10 -25.88
CA ALA A 583 -4.49 -12.57 -24.70
C ALA A 583 -5.49 -12.47 -23.55
N GLY A 584 -5.26 -13.20 -22.47
CA GLY A 584 -6.00 -13.06 -21.22
C GLY A 584 -5.22 -12.20 -20.23
N VAL A 585 -5.85 -11.18 -19.69
CA VAL A 585 -5.23 -10.20 -18.78
C VAL A 585 -5.95 -10.24 -17.45
N TYR A 586 -5.23 -10.66 -16.42
CA TYR A 586 -5.72 -10.57 -15.05
C TYR A 586 -5.14 -9.33 -14.36
N CYS A 587 -5.97 -8.35 -14.08
CA CYS A 587 -5.61 -7.24 -13.19
C CYS A 587 -5.94 -7.64 -11.75
N THR A 588 -4.94 -8.07 -10.98
CA THR A 588 -5.09 -8.46 -9.58
C THR A 588 -5.65 -7.32 -8.73
N LEU A 589 -5.21 -6.08 -8.98
CA LEU A 589 -5.69 -4.90 -8.26
C LEU A 589 -7.16 -4.61 -8.51
N CYS A 590 -7.66 -4.94 -9.70
CA CYS A 590 -9.04 -4.66 -10.11
C CYS A 590 -9.97 -5.87 -9.97
N GLY A 591 -9.44 -7.04 -9.63
CA GLY A 591 -10.22 -8.29 -9.53
C GLY A 591 -10.84 -8.74 -10.85
N THR A 592 -10.23 -8.41 -12.02
CA THR A 592 -10.83 -8.66 -13.32
C THR A 592 -9.93 -9.47 -14.25
N VAL A 593 -10.54 -10.41 -14.99
CA VAL A 593 -9.93 -11.04 -16.17
C VAL A 593 -10.69 -10.63 -17.41
N ILE A 594 -9.96 -10.20 -18.44
CA ILE A 594 -10.52 -9.91 -19.76
C ILE A 594 -9.66 -10.61 -20.80
N ALA A 595 -10.31 -11.24 -21.79
CA ALA A 595 -9.62 -11.87 -22.91
C ALA A 595 -9.92 -11.16 -24.22
N TYR A 596 -8.88 -11.00 -25.01
CA TYR A 596 -8.91 -10.32 -26.30
C TYR A 596 -8.43 -11.24 -27.43
N ASP A 597 -9.12 -11.20 -28.58
CA ASP A 597 -8.56 -11.71 -29.83
C ASP A 597 -7.34 -10.88 -30.20
N MET A 598 -6.20 -11.53 -30.38
CA MET A 598 -4.95 -10.84 -30.72
C MET A 598 -4.86 -10.47 -32.20
N THR A 599 -5.84 -10.87 -33.03
CA THR A 599 -5.91 -10.60 -34.44
C THR A 599 -7.10 -9.71 -34.78
N LEU A 600 -6.84 -8.56 -35.39
CA LEU A 600 -7.87 -7.67 -35.90
C LEU A 600 -7.57 -7.37 -37.38
N ASP A 601 -8.57 -7.63 -38.27
CA ASP A 601 -8.48 -7.39 -39.72
C ASP A 601 -7.19 -7.98 -40.35
N GLY A 602 -6.80 -9.18 -39.92
CA GLY A 602 -5.60 -9.89 -40.35
C GLY A 602 -4.27 -9.35 -39.76
N THR A 603 -4.32 -8.35 -38.90
CA THR A 603 -3.17 -7.82 -38.18
C THR A 603 -3.05 -8.46 -36.80
N TYR A 604 -1.92 -9.09 -36.53
CA TYR A 604 -1.61 -9.66 -35.22
C TYR A 604 -0.98 -8.61 -34.31
N HIS A 605 -1.54 -8.43 -33.10
CA HIS A 605 -1.04 -7.56 -32.05
C HIS A 605 -0.44 -8.40 -30.92
N ASP A 606 0.91 -8.46 -30.84
CA ASP A 606 1.61 -9.16 -29.77
C ASP A 606 1.65 -8.29 -28.51
N LEU A 607 0.72 -8.57 -27.60
CA LEU A 607 0.54 -7.81 -26.37
C LEU A 607 1.37 -8.39 -25.20
N GLY A 608 1.72 -7.51 -24.26
CA GLY A 608 2.40 -7.85 -23.01
C GLY A 608 2.02 -6.89 -21.88
N THR A 609 2.65 -7.04 -20.71
CA THR A 609 2.41 -6.19 -19.53
C THR A 609 3.38 -5.02 -19.49
N SER A 610 2.86 -3.79 -19.46
CA SER A 610 3.68 -2.59 -19.58
C SER A 610 4.47 -2.21 -18.32
N GLY A 611 4.06 -2.66 -17.15
CA GLY A 611 4.56 -2.15 -15.86
C GLY A 611 3.82 -0.89 -15.37
N PHE A 612 2.91 -0.33 -16.16
CA PHE A 612 2.14 0.86 -15.81
C PHE A 612 0.66 0.56 -15.56
N LEU A 613 0.06 1.44 -14.77
CA LEU A 613 -1.35 1.45 -14.42
C LEU A 613 -1.99 2.75 -14.92
N PHE A 614 -3.27 2.69 -15.27
CA PHE A 614 -4.12 3.83 -15.51
C PHE A 614 -5.36 3.69 -14.60
N ARG A 615 -5.58 4.64 -13.70
CA ARG A 615 -6.64 4.56 -12.68
C ARG A 615 -6.63 3.24 -11.92
N SER A 616 -5.46 2.85 -11.43
CA SER A 616 -5.24 1.58 -10.74
C SER A 616 -5.50 0.32 -11.58
N ASN A 617 -5.81 0.44 -12.87
CA ASN A 617 -5.97 -0.67 -13.80
C ASN A 617 -4.73 -0.85 -14.67
N LYS A 618 -4.32 -2.10 -14.89
CA LYS A 618 -3.14 -2.45 -15.68
C LYS A 618 -3.26 -1.93 -17.11
N LEU A 619 -2.16 -1.41 -17.65
CA LEU A 619 -1.98 -1.15 -19.07
C LEU A 619 -1.19 -2.30 -19.72
N MET A 620 -1.66 -2.76 -20.88
CA MET A 620 -0.89 -3.61 -21.78
C MET A 620 0.01 -2.75 -22.67
N TYR A 621 0.96 -3.37 -23.36
CA TYR A 621 1.71 -2.75 -24.45
C TYR A 621 1.74 -3.65 -25.68
N ASP A 622 1.85 -3.05 -26.85
CA ASP A 622 2.11 -3.77 -28.11
C ASP A 622 3.62 -3.86 -28.33
N LYS A 623 4.15 -5.08 -28.49
CA LYS A 623 5.59 -5.31 -28.60
C LYS A 623 6.23 -4.66 -29.81
N LYS A 624 5.50 -4.53 -30.91
CA LYS A 624 6.02 -3.98 -32.17
C LYS A 624 6.09 -2.45 -32.15
N THR A 625 5.07 -1.80 -31.59
CA THR A 625 4.91 -0.34 -31.66
C THR A 625 5.19 0.36 -30.32
N GLN A 626 5.25 -0.40 -29.24
CA GLN A 626 5.35 0.08 -27.86
C GLN A 626 4.19 1.01 -27.46
N SER A 627 3.06 0.95 -28.19
CA SER A 627 1.84 1.65 -27.79
C SER A 627 1.27 1.03 -26.50
N LEU A 628 0.80 1.87 -25.56
CA LEU A 628 0.08 1.41 -24.36
C LEU A 628 -1.41 1.23 -24.67
N TRP A 629 -1.98 0.15 -24.13
CA TRP A 629 -3.36 -0.25 -24.37
C TRP A 629 -4.14 -0.33 -23.05
N SER A 630 -5.36 0.17 -23.08
CA SER A 630 -6.30 0.00 -21.97
C SER A 630 -6.71 -1.46 -21.85
N THR A 631 -6.47 -2.09 -20.68
CA THR A 631 -6.96 -3.44 -20.41
C THR A 631 -8.48 -3.48 -20.32
N ILE A 632 -9.13 -2.43 -19.83
CA ILE A 632 -10.59 -2.39 -19.76
C ILE A 632 -11.22 -2.28 -21.15
N GLU A 633 -10.60 -1.55 -22.09
CA GLU A 633 -11.23 -1.22 -23.36
C GLU A 633 -10.71 -2.00 -24.56
N GLY A 634 -9.53 -2.66 -24.46
CA GLY A 634 -8.91 -3.41 -25.56
C GLY A 634 -8.50 -2.54 -26.74
N ARG A 635 -8.09 -1.29 -26.49
CA ARG A 635 -7.67 -0.35 -27.52
C ARG A 635 -6.40 0.41 -27.11
N PRO A 636 -5.61 0.90 -28.08
CA PRO A 636 -4.50 1.79 -27.82
C PRO A 636 -4.99 3.11 -27.17
N VAL A 637 -4.29 3.55 -26.13
CA VAL A 637 -4.62 4.80 -25.42
C VAL A 637 -3.46 5.79 -25.37
N LEU A 638 -2.23 5.31 -25.64
CA LEU A 638 -1.03 6.14 -25.72
C LEU A 638 -0.07 5.52 -26.75
N GLY A 639 0.50 6.34 -27.62
CA GLY A 639 1.51 5.93 -28.59
C GLY A 639 1.04 5.85 -30.04
N PRO A 640 1.86 5.29 -30.96
CA PRO A 640 1.65 5.34 -32.39
C PRO A 640 0.31 4.76 -32.89
N LEU A 641 -0.24 3.75 -32.20
CA LEU A 641 -1.49 3.10 -32.63
C LEU A 641 -2.76 3.87 -32.24
N VAL A 642 -2.64 4.92 -31.45
CA VAL A 642 -3.77 5.81 -31.14
C VAL A 642 -4.30 6.46 -32.43
N ASN A 643 -5.61 6.59 -32.56
CA ASN A 643 -6.32 7.11 -33.75
C ASN A 643 -6.41 6.17 -34.96
N HIS A 644 -6.00 4.90 -34.85
CA HIS A 644 -6.17 3.90 -35.92
C HIS A 644 -7.49 3.11 -35.79
N ASN A 645 -8.42 3.54 -34.95
CA ASN A 645 -9.73 2.90 -34.70
C ASN A 645 -9.64 1.41 -34.32
N ILE A 646 -8.55 1.02 -33.64
CA ILE A 646 -8.32 -0.34 -33.19
C ILE A 646 -9.13 -0.60 -31.93
N SER A 647 -9.95 -1.66 -31.93
CA SER A 647 -10.65 -2.20 -30.77
C SER A 647 -10.71 -3.71 -30.91
N LEU A 648 -10.01 -4.42 -30.03
CA LEU A 648 -9.95 -5.88 -30.09
C LEU A 648 -11.27 -6.49 -29.64
N LYS A 649 -11.65 -7.59 -30.30
CA LYS A 649 -12.81 -8.40 -29.89
C LYS A 649 -12.53 -9.01 -28.51
N THR A 650 -13.52 -8.94 -27.61
CA THR A 650 -13.47 -9.60 -26.31
C THR A 650 -14.19 -10.92 -26.31
N TYR A 651 -13.68 -11.87 -25.53
CA TYR A 651 -14.33 -13.13 -25.23
C TYR A 651 -14.99 -13.10 -23.85
N ALA A 652 -16.11 -13.81 -23.71
CA ALA A 652 -16.79 -13.92 -22.42
C ALA A 652 -15.94 -14.71 -21.42
N VAL A 653 -15.86 -14.20 -20.21
CA VAL A 653 -15.17 -14.84 -19.08
C VAL A 653 -16.18 -15.21 -18.01
N VAL A 654 -16.08 -16.40 -17.45
CA VAL A 654 -16.92 -16.87 -16.36
C VAL A 654 -16.05 -17.00 -15.10
N THR A 655 -16.22 -16.08 -14.15
CA THR A 655 -15.62 -16.25 -12.81
C THR A 655 -16.48 -17.24 -12.04
N SER A 656 -15.95 -18.43 -11.75
CA SER A 656 -16.68 -19.55 -11.13
C SER A 656 -15.85 -20.23 -10.06
N THR A 657 -16.46 -21.09 -9.27
CA THR A 657 -15.73 -22.10 -8.48
C THR A 657 -15.34 -23.27 -9.38
N TRP A 658 -14.22 -23.92 -9.07
CA TRP A 658 -13.71 -25.07 -9.82
C TRP A 658 -14.76 -26.20 -9.93
N GLY A 659 -15.33 -26.61 -8.79
CA GLY A 659 -16.32 -27.69 -8.78
C GLY A 659 -17.53 -27.36 -9.66
N LYS A 660 -17.99 -26.09 -9.70
CA LYS A 660 -19.12 -25.70 -10.55
C LYS A 660 -18.72 -25.67 -12.03
N TRP A 661 -17.56 -25.12 -12.38
CA TRP A 661 -17.06 -25.12 -13.75
C TRP A 661 -16.88 -26.54 -14.28
N LYS A 662 -16.17 -27.42 -13.51
CA LYS A 662 -15.97 -28.82 -13.88
C LYS A 662 -17.29 -29.59 -14.04
N SER A 663 -18.29 -29.30 -13.22
CA SER A 663 -19.61 -29.95 -13.35
C SER A 663 -20.38 -29.63 -14.64
N ILE A 664 -20.12 -28.43 -15.20
CA ILE A 664 -20.72 -27.98 -16.48
C ILE A 664 -19.85 -28.42 -17.66
N HIS A 665 -18.53 -28.42 -17.50
CA HIS A 665 -17.53 -28.76 -18.51
C HIS A 665 -16.62 -29.89 -17.99
N PRO A 666 -17.09 -31.15 -17.95
CA PRO A 666 -16.30 -32.26 -17.40
C PRO A 666 -15.02 -32.53 -18.21
N ASP A 667 -15.00 -32.20 -19.50
CA ASP A 667 -13.82 -32.35 -20.37
C ASP A 667 -12.95 -31.08 -20.46
N THR A 668 -13.12 -30.13 -19.52
CA THR A 668 -12.36 -28.88 -19.52
C THR A 668 -10.86 -29.15 -19.31
N GLU A 669 -10.04 -28.41 -20.04
CA GLU A 669 -8.60 -28.34 -19.77
C GLU A 669 -8.33 -27.30 -18.67
N VAL A 670 -7.26 -27.49 -17.90
CA VAL A 670 -6.90 -26.65 -16.77
C VAL A 670 -5.45 -26.23 -16.88
N LEU A 671 -5.17 -24.95 -16.64
CA LEU A 671 -3.82 -24.45 -16.55
C LEU A 671 -3.00 -25.22 -15.49
N SER A 672 -1.88 -25.84 -15.91
CA SER A 672 -1.00 -26.64 -15.08
C SER A 672 -0.23 -25.79 -14.07
N LEU A 673 0.15 -26.40 -12.93
CA LEU A 673 1.16 -25.82 -12.01
C LEU A 673 2.56 -25.75 -12.62
N ASN A 674 2.83 -26.53 -13.70
CA ASN A 674 4.09 -26.49 -14.43
C ASN A 674 4.13 -25.30 -15.39
N THR A 675 4.24 -24.11 -14.83
CA THR A 675 4.27 -22.84 -15.59
C THR A 675 5.65 -22.48 -16.12
N GLY A 676 6.69 -23.28 -15.83
CA GLY A 676 8.09 -22.92 -16.08
C GLY A 676 8.69 -21.93 -15.07
N HIS A 677 7.92 -21.50 -14.08
CA HIS A 677 8.34 -20.55 -13.05
C HIS A 677 8.18 -21.13 -11.63
N GLN A 678 9.11 -20.79 -10.74
CA GLN A 678 9.02 -21.17 -9.34
C GLN A 678 8.26 -20.09 -8.58
N ARG A 679 7.03 -20.40 -8.17
CA ARG A 679 6.13 -19.54 -7.37
C ARG A 679 5.40 -20.38 -6.34
N ASP A 680 4.94 -19.74 -5.28
CA ASP A 680 4.01 -20.36 -4.34
C ASP A 680 2.57 -20.27 -4.89
N TYR A 681 2.11 -21.33 -5.55
CA TYR A 681 0.77 -21.42 -6.10
C TYR A 681 -0.30 -21.92 -5.10
N ASN A 682 -0.02 -21.90 -3.81
CA ASN A 682 -1.04 -22.18 -2.81
C ASN A 682 -2.14 -21.11 -2.82
N GLU A 683 -3.36 -21.52 -2.45
CA GLU A 683 -4.49 -20.58 -2.43
C GLU A 683 -4.21 -19.43 -1.45
N GLY A 684 -4.42 -18.19 -1.91
CA GLY A 684 -4.16 -16.99 -1.11
C GLY A 684 -2.69 -16.59 -0.95
N ALA A 685 -1.73 -17.28 -1.54
CA ALA A 685 -0.30 -16.93 -1.41
C ALA A 685 0.03 -15.57 -2.06
N ALA A 686 -0.58 -15.27 -3.22
CA ALA A 686 -0.40 -13.99 -3.89
C ALA A 686 -1.47 -12.98 -3.47
N TYR A 687 -1.04 -11.75 -3.13
CA TYR A 687 -1.93 -10.60 -2.82
C TYR A 687 -2.92 -10.84 -1.65
N ALA A 688 -2.65 -11.78 -0.73
CA ALA A 688 -3.55 -12.09 0.40
C ALA A 688 -3.93 -10.85 1.21
N ASP A 689 -2.94 -10.05 1.59
CA ASP A 689 -3.16 -8.82 2.36
C ASP A 689 -3.98 -7.78 1.60
N TYR A 690 -3.81 -7.69 0.28
CA TYR A 690 -4.59 -6.79 -0.56
C TYR A 690 -6.06 -7.20 -0.65
N PHE A 691 -6.33 -8.50 -0.87
CA PHE A 691 -7.70 -9.00 -0.97
C PHE A 691 -8.46 -9.04 0.36
N SER A 692 -7.73 -9.08 1.49
CA SER A 692 -8.34 -9.09 2.83
C SER A 692 -8.85 -7.72 3.32
N LYS A 693 -8.48 -6.62 2.63
CA LYS A 693 -8.78 -5.24 3.03
C LYS A 693 -9.50 -4.51 1.90
N ASP A 694 -10.34 -3.52 2.23
CA ASP A 694 -11.01 -2.68 1.22
C ASP A 694 -10.12 -1.54 0.67
N GLU A 695 -8.98 -1.29 1.30
CA GLU A 695 -8.02 -0.25 0.93
C GLU A 695 -7.39 -0.52 -0.44
N LEU A 696 -7.16 0.55 -1.20
CA LEU A 696 -6.55 0.49 -2.52
C LEU A 696 -5.02 0.60 -2.42
N MET A 697 -4.31 -0.16 -3.23
CA MET A 697 -2.84 -0.09 -3.31
C MET A 697 -2.37 1.18 -4.04
N PHE A 698 -3.14 1.66 -5.00
CA PHE A 698 -2.90 2.90 -5.76
C PHE A 698 -4.15 3.75 -5.73
N PRO A 699 -4.04 5.08 -5.58
CA PRO A 699 -5.20 5.97 -5.60
C PRO A 699 -5.86 6.00 -6.98
N VAL A 700 -7.12 6.44 -7.00
CA VAL A 700 -7.89 6.68 -8.22
C VAL A 700 -8.53 8.08 -8.15
N PRO A 701 -8.83 8.72 -9.29
CA PRO A 701 -9.36 10.10 -9.31
C PRO A 701 -10.71 10.27 -8.61
N SER A 702 -11.49 9.21 -8.52
CA SER A 702 -12.82 9.25 -7.88
C SER A 702 -13.20 7.89 -7.32
N ILE A 703 -13.84 7.90 -6.16
CA ILE A 703 -14.37 6.73 -5.47
C ILE A 703 -15.87 6.96 -5.24
N ASP A 704 -16.67 5.94 -5.42
CA ASP A 704 -18.09 5.91 -5.06
C ASP A 704 -18.34 4.87 -3.97
N HIS A 705 -19.00 5.28 -2.91
CA HIS A 705 -19.27 4.45 -1.72
C HIS A 705 -20.64 3.74 -1.78
N SER A 706 -21.24 3.60 -2.97
CA SER A 706 -22.45 2.80 -3.15
C SER A 706 -22.27 1.32 -2.88
N LEU A 707 -21.04 0.83 -3.04
CA LEU A 707 -20.54 -0.48 -2.65
C LEU A 707 -19.17 -0.32 -1.98
N LYS A 708 -18.64 -1.35 -1.35
CA LYS A 708 -17.23 -1.38 -0.93
C LYS A 708 -16.33 -1.34 -2.15
N ASN A 709 -15.13 -0.82 -2.01
CA ASN A 709 -14.19 -0.68 -3.14
C ASN A 709 -13.99 -2.00 -3.89
N LYS A 710 -13.83 -3.10 -3.17
CA LYS A 710 -13.55 -4.44 -3.72
C LYS A 710 -14.78 -5.35 -3.82
N ASP A 711 -15.99 -4.81 -3.66
CA ASP A 711 -17.19 -5.55 -4.03
C ASP A 711 -17.19 -5.80 -5.54
N GLU A 712 -17.48 -7.04 -5.93
CA GLU A 712 -17.51 -7.43 -7.33
C GLU A 712 -18.80 -7.00 -8.01
N VAL A 713 -18.65 -6.43 -9.19
CA VAL A 713 -19.75 -6.18 -10.12
C VAL A 713 -19.53 -6.93 -11.42
N PHE A 714 -20.59 -7.43 -12.01
CA PHE A 714 -20.58 -7.99 -13.35
C PHE A 714 -20.87 -6.87 -14.35
N VAL A 715 -20.00 -6.70 -15.33
CA VAL A 715 -20.12 -5.69 -16.38
C VAL A 715 -20.34 -6.36 -17.73
N ILE A 716 -21.20 -5.75 -18.54
CA ILE A 716 -21.70 -6.32 -19.80
C ILE A 716 -21.17 -5.46 -20.94
N ARG A 717 -20.53 -6.07 -21.94
CA ARG A 717 -19.90 -5.42 -23.07
C ARG A 717 -20.77 -5.50 -24.35
N ALA A 718 -22.05 -5.17 -24.19
CA ALA A 718 -22.94 -5.00 -25.35
C ALA A 718 -22.53 -3.78 -26.18
N ASP A 719 -22.96 -3.72 -27.43
CA ASP A 719 -22.74 -2.56 -28.29
C ASP A 719 -23.21 -1.26 -27.63
N GLY A 720 -22.37 -0.23 -27.65
CA GLY A 720 -22.65 1.03 -27.01
C GLY A 720 -22.49 1.05 -25.50
N TYR A 721 -21.84 0.03 -24.90
CA TYR A 721 -21.65 -0.04 -23.44
C TYR A 721 -20.81 1.14 -22.88
N LYS A 722 -19.94 1.74 -23.68
CA LYS A 722 -19.11 2.88 -23.24
C LYS A 722 -19.92 4.16 -23.02
N GLU A 723 -20.97 4.35 -23.83
CA GLU A 723 -21.88 5.50 -23.75
C GLU A 723 -22.90 5.34 -22.63
N ASN A 724 -23.27 4.11 -22.29
CA ASN A 724 -24.25 3.79 -21.26
C ASN A 724 -23.79 2.56 -20.44
N PRO A 725 -22.70 2.69 -19.66
CA PRO A 725 -22.14 1.57 -18.91
C PRO A 725 -23.13 1.02 -17.89
N LEU A 726 -23.26 -0.30 -17.84
CA LEU A 726 -24.10 -1.02 -16.88
C LEU A 726 -23.24 -2.00 -16.08
N SER A 727 -23.34 -1.90 -14.78
CA SER A 727 -22.78 -2.87 -13.83
C SER A 727 -23.86 -3.41 -12.92
N ILE A 728 -23.75 -4.69 -12.57
CA ILE A 728 -24.69 -5.40 -11.71
C ILE A 728 -23.91 -6.02 -10.56
N SER A 729 -24.27 -5.69 -9.33
CA SER A 729 -23.63 -6.29 -8.15
C SER A 729 -23.72 -7.82 -8.21
N ILE A 730 -22.61 -8.51 -7.98
CA ILE A 730 -22.61 -9.99 -7.90
C ILE A 730 -23.51 -10.47 -6.76
N GLN A 731 -23.58 -9.71 -5.66
CA GLN A 731 -24.49 -10.03 -4.56
C GLN A 731 -25.95 -9.93 -4.98
N TYR A 732 -26.30 -8.92 -5.79
CA TYR A 732 -27.63 -8.82 -6.39
C TYR A 732 -27.94 -10.04 -7.26
N LEU A 733 -27.03 -10.41 -8.17
CA LEU A 733 -27.22 -11.56 -9.07
C LEU A 733 -27.29 -12.89 -8.29
N LYS A 734 -26.47 -13.08 -7.25
CA LYS A 734 -26.57 -14.24 -6.35
C LYS A 734 -27.96 -14.36 -5.72
N LYS A 735 -28.55 -13.24 -5.30
CA LYS A 735 -29.85 -13.19 -4.63
C LYS A 735 -31.04 -13.31 -5.62
N LYS A 736 -30.98 -12.55 -6.71
CA LYS A 736 -32.10 -12.45 -7.69
C LYS A 736 -32.01 -13.45 -8.81
N LYS A 737 -30.82 -14.00 -9.06
CA LYS A 737 -30.50 -15.00 -10.10
C LYS A 737 -30.48 -14.45 -11.51
N TRP A 738 -31.19 -13.37 -11.81
CA TRP A 738 -31.25 -12.77 -13.13
C TRP A 738 -31.59 -11.28 -13.05
N TYR A 739 -31.28 -10.58 -14.15
CA TYR A 739 -31.62 -9.19 -14.39
C TYR A 739 -31.84 -8.99 -15.89
N GLN A 740 -32.95 -8.35 -16.29
CA GLN A 740 -33.19 -7.90 -17.64
C GLN A 740 -33.25 -6.36 -17.67
N GLY A 741 -32.60 -5.77 -18.66
CA GLY A 741 -32.56 -4.32 -18.86
C GLY A 741 -32.00 -3.97 -20.23
N ASP A 742 -31.66 -2.68 -20.44
CA ASP A 742 -31.21 -2.21 -21.74
C ASP A 742 -29.85 -1.53 -21.60
N ILE A 743 -28.97 -1.74 -22.58
CA ILE A 743 -27.74 -1.00 -22.81
C ILE A 743 -27.87 -0.36 -24.19
N ASN A 744 -27.91 0.95 -24.26
CA ASN A 744 -27.99 1.72 -25.51
C ASN A 744 -29.09 1.21 -26.48
N ASN A 745 -30.29 0.94 -25.96
CA ASN A 745 -31.49 0.36 -26.64
C ASN A 745 -31.37 -1.13 -27.02
N ASN A 746 -30.25 -1.79 -26.69
CA ASN A 746 -30.17 -3.24 -26.87
C ASN A 746 -30.64 -3.92 -25.57
N SER A 747 -31.72 -4.70 -25.70
CA SER A 747 -32.23 -5.46 -24.54
C SER A 747 -31.28 -6.60 -24.20
N ILE A 748 -30.89 -6.69 -22.92
CA ILE A 748 -29.95 -7.71 -22.40
C ILE A 748 -30.59 -8.48 -21.25
N ILE A 749 -30.14 -9.71 -21.07
CA ILE A 749 -30.43 -10.53 -19.89
C ILE A 749 -29.11 -11.01 -19.27
N ALA A 750 -28.96 -10.77 -17.99
CA ALA A 750 -27.87 -11.33 -17.18
C ALA A 750 -28.42 -12.39 -16.23
N ILE A 751 -27.70 -13.48 -16.08
CA ILE A 751 -28.07 -14.58 -15.17
C ILE A 751 -26.85 -14.95 -14.34
N ALA A 752 -27.08 -15.45 -13.13
CA ALA A 752 -26.02 -16.06 -12.31
C ALA A 752 -26.51 -17.40 -11.76
N ASP A 753 -25.60 -18.35 -11.71
CA ASP A 753 -25.81 -19.63 -11.04
C ASP A 753 -25.66 -19.50 -9.50
N ASP A 754 -25.76 -20.62 -8.80
CA ASP A 754 -25.68 -20.62 -7.32
C ASP A 754 -24.28 -20.26 -6.78
N SER A 755 -23.23 -20.45 -7.57
CA SER A 755 -21.87 -20.00 -7.23
C SER A 755 -21.70 -18.48 -7.39
N GLY A 756 -22.58 -17.84 -8.17
CA GLY A 756 -22.52 -16.44 -8.56
C GLY A 756 -21.79 -16.21 -9.88
N ALA A 757 -21.49 -17.28 -10.61
CA ALA A 757 -20.91 -17.18 -11.94
C ALA A 757 -21.92 -16.55 -12.91
N ALA A 758 -21.59 -15.35 -13.39
CA ALA A 758 -22.49 -14.52 -14.17
C ALA A 758 -22.27 -14.68 -15.68
N ARG A 759 -23.36 -14.60 -16.43
CA ARG A 759 -23.41 -14.65 -17.88
C ARG A 759 -24.40 -13.64 -18.42
N ALA A 760 -24.17 -13.08 -19.61
CA ALA A 760 -25.09 -12.16 -20.27
C ALA A 760 -25.38 -12.61 -21.68
N TYR A 761 -26.61 -12.34 -22.13
CA TYR A 761 -27.08 -12.68 -23.47
C TYR A 761 -27.93 -11.53 -24.04
N GLU A 762 -28.00 -11.43 -25.35
CA GLU A 762 -28.96 -10.57 -25.99
C GLU A 762 -30.37 -11.05 -25.63
N ALA A 763 -31.24 -10.15 -25.23
CA ALA A 763 -32.64 -10.50 -24.96
C ALA A 763 -33.56 -10.18 -26.14
N GLN A 764 -33.08 -9.35 -27.10
CA GLN A 764 -33.86 -8.92 -28.26
C GLN A 764 -35.30 -8.46 -27.87
N ASN A 765 -36.31 -9.06 -28.39
CA ASN A 765 -37.74 -8.78 -28.08
C ASN A 765 -38.29 -9.70 -26.99
N VAL A 766 -37.53 -10.62 -26.45
CA VAL A 766 -37.97 -11.59 -25.44
C VAL A 766 -38.03 -10.91 -24.08
N LYS A 767 -39.17 -11.04 -23.39
CA LYS A 767 -39.36 -10.59 -22.02
C LYS A 767 -39.44 -11.79 -21.10
N PHE A 768 -38.61 -11.82 -20.10
CA PHE A 768 -38.55 -12.86 -19.09
C PHE A 768 -39.35 -12.46 -17.84
N GLU A 769 -40.00 -13.44 -17.21
CA GLU A 769 -40.85 -13.23 -16.03
C GLU A 769 -40.37 -13.99 -14.79
N ALA A 770 -39.65 -15.10 -14.97
CA ALA A 770 -39.18 -15.93 -13.87
C ALA A 770 -37.87 -16.67 -14.18
N PHE A 771 -37.14 -17.01 -13.13
CA PHE A 771 -36.00 -17.94 -13.16
C PHE A 771 -36.26 -19.02 -12.11
N LYS A 772 -36.44 -20.27 -12.56
CA LYS A 772 -36.72 -21.42 -11.69
C LYS A 772 -36.01 -22.68 -12.20
N ASN A 773 -35.42 -23.45 -11.28
CA ASN A 773 -34.73 -24.70 -11.56
C ASN A 773 -33.64 -24.56 -12.66
N GLY A 774 -32.90 -23.44 -12.64
CA GLY A 774 -31.83 -23.17 -13.61
C GLY A 774 -32.32 -22.73 -15.00
N LYS A 775 -33.60 -22.50 -15.20
CA LYS A 775 -34.18 -22.05 -16.48
C LYS A 775 -34.91 -20.72 -16.33
N LEU A 776 -34.78 -19.89 -17.35
CA LEU A 776 -35.59 -18.68 -17.50
C LEU A 776 -36.93 -19.06 -18.12
N LYS A 777 -37.99 -18.36 -17.71
CA LYS A 777 -39.31 -18.45 -18.33
C LYS A 777 -39.66 -17.09 -18.92
N ASP A 778 -40.03 -17.05 -20.20
CA ASP A 778 -40.51 -15.84 -20.85
C ASP A 778 -42.02 -15.63 -20.66
N THR A 779 -42.47 -14.44 -21.06
CA THR A 779 -43.92 -14.08 -20.97
C THR A 779 -44.84 -14.88 -21.89
N ASN A 780 -44.30 -15.61 -22.87
CA ASN A 780 -44.99 -16.52 -23.73
C ASN A 780 -45.07 -17.96 -23.17
N GLY A 781 -44.43 -18.17 -22.01
CA GLY A 781 -44.44 -19.47 -21.33
C GLY A 781 -43.29 -20.40 -21.71
N ARG A 782 -42.41 -20.03 -22.65
CA ARG A 782 -41.28 -20.83 -23.10
C ARG A 782 -40.21 -20.89 -22.01
N LEU A 783 -39.56 -22.05 -21.94
CA LEU A 783 -38.43 -22.27 -21.01
C LEU A 783 -37.10 -22.17 -21.75
N TRP A 784 -36.19 -21.41 -21.19
CA TRP A 784 -34.86 -21.13 -21.75
C TRP A 784 -33.78 -21.73 -20.86
N SER A 785 -32.90 -22.52 -21.45
CA SER A 785 -31.68 -23.04 -20.83
C SER A 785 -30.51 -22.19 -21.24
N HIS A 786 -29.58 -21.97 -20.32
CA HIS A 786 -28.35 -21.23 -20.62
C HIS A 786 -27.19 -22.16 -20.96
N GLU A 787 -26.52 -21.86 -22.02
CA GLU A 787 -25.27 -22.47 -22.48
C GLU A 787 -24.19 -21.40 -22.55
N GLU A 788 -22.95 -21.80 -22.79
CA GLU A 788 -21.85 -20.82 -22.85
C GLU A 788 -21.91 -19.96 -24.11
N GLU A 789 -22.53 -20.40 -25.18
CA GLU A 789 -22.65 -19.66 -26.44
C GLU A 789 -24.01 -18.95 -26.60
N CYS A 790 -25.07 -19.45 -25.99
CA CYS A 790 -26.41 -18.89 -26.18
C CYS A 790 -27.38 -19.25 -25.03
N LEU A 791 -28.47 -18.50 -24.92
CA LEU A 791 -29.68 -19.02 -24.32
C LEU A 791 -30.45 -19.76 -25.40
N ILE A 792 -30.96 -20.95 -25.09
CA ILE A 792 -31.77 -21.76 -26.00
C ILE A 792 -33.12 -22.05 -25.39
N SER A 793 -34.19 -21.77 -26.15
CA SER A 793 -35.56 -22.07 -25.77
C SER A 793 -35.91 -23.54 -26.04
N ASP A 794 -36.99 -24.00 -25.43
CA ASP A 794 -37.49 -25.35 -25.60
C ASP A 794 -38.04 -25.63 -27.03
N ASP A 795 -38.28 -24.58 -27.82
CA ASP A 795 -38.63 -24.65 -29.24
C ASP A 795 -37.41 -24.39 -30.18
N GLY A 796 -36.22 -24.20 -29.63
CA GLY A 796 -34.96 -24.11 -30.38
C GLY A 796 -34.53 -22.70 -30.79
N GLU A 797 -35.25 -21.64 -30.39
CA GLU A 797 -34.78 -20.25 -30.59
C GLU A 797 -33.54 -19.98 -29.79
N LYS A 798 -32.56 -19.21 -30.34
CA LYS A 798 -31.29 -18.89 -29.70
C LYS A 798 -31.14 -17.39 -29.50
N LEU A 799 -30.65 -16.99 -28.33
CA LEU A 799 -30.21 -15.63 -28.00
C LEU A 799 -28.71 -15.65 -27.73
N GLU A 800 -27.96 -14.84 -28.46
CA GLU A 800 -26.52 -14.90 -28.46
C GLU A 800 -25.87 -14.42 -27.15
N ARG A 801 -24.72 -14.99 -26.82
CA ARG A 801 -23.92 -14.62 -25.69
C ARG A 801 -23.30 -13.23 -25.89
N ILE A 802 -23.36 -12.40 -24.87
CA ILE A 802 -22.64 -11.13 -24.80
C ILE A 802 -21.41 -11.31 -23.91
N SER A 803 -20.29 -10.75 -24.34
CA SER A 803 -19.09 -10.71 -23.50
C SER A 803 -19.34 -9.92 -22.22
N GLY A 804 -18.83 -10.42 -21.12
CA GLY A 804 -18.90 -9.80 -19.80
C GLY A 804 -17.85 -10.39 -18.87
N HIS A 805 -17.56 -9.69 -17.78
CA HIS A 805 -16.57 -10.10 -16.78
C HIS A 805 -16.86 -9.48 -15.42
N ASN A 806 -16.31 -10.06 -14.37
CA ASN A 806 -16.32 -9.44 -13.04
C ASN A 806 -15.20 -8.41 -12.93
N ILE A 807 -15.44 -7.37 -12.14
CA ILE A 807 -14.47 -6.32 -11.79
C ILE A 807 -14.82 -5.75 -10.43
N PHE A 808 -13.85 -5.28 -9.67
CA PHE A 808 -14.09 -4.53 -8.43
C PHE A 808 -14.77 -3.20 -8.71
N TRP A 809 -15.66 -2.80 -7.81
CA TRP A 809 -16.49 -1.60 -7.98
C TRP A 809 -15.66 -0.34 -8.19
N PHE A 810 -14.61 -0.11 -7.37
CA PHE A 810 -13.78 1.08 -7.51
C PHE A 810 -13.15 1.21 -8.91
N ALA A 811 -12.69 0.10 -9.48
CA ALA A 811 -12.01 0.10 -10.78
C ALA A 811 -12.99 0.37 -11.93
N TRP A 812 -14.21 -0.18 -11.84
CA TRP A 812 -15.25 0.12 -12.82
C TRP A 812 -15.72 1.57 -12.72
N TYR A 813 -15.98 2.04 -11.49
CA TYR A 813 -16.41 3.42 -11.26
C TYR A 813 -15.36 4.45 -11.70
N ALA A 814 -14.08 4.20 -11.43
CA ALA A 814 -12.99 5.07 -11.88
C ALA A 814 -12.91 5.15 -13.42
N ALA A 815 -13.23 4.06 -14.14
CA ALA A 815 -13.30 4.04 -15.59
C ALA A 815 -14.57 4.72 -16.13
N TYR A 816 -15.73 4.46 -15.49
CA TYR A 816 -17.05 4.90 -15.93
C TYR A 816 -17.88 5.51 -14.79
N PRO A 817 -17.53 6.71 -14.29
CA PRO A 817 -18.18 7.30 -13.10
C PRO A 817 -19.66 7.66 -13.30
N LYS A 818 -20.14 7.71 -14.55
CA LYS A 818 -21.56 7.95 -14.89
C LYS A 818 -22.33 6.66 -15.19
N GLY A 819 -21.71 5.50 -15.02
CA GLY A 819 -22.32 4.21 -15.26
C GLY A 819 -23.47 3.91 -14.30
N ARG A 820 -24.42 3.12 -14.77
CA ARG A 820 -25.54 2.63 -13.93
C ARG A 820 -25.11 1.43 -13.11
N LEU A 821 -25.48 1.42 -11.83
CA LEU A 821 -25.27 0.30 -10.91
C LEU A 821 -26.62 -0.32 -10.52
N ILE A 822 -26.73 -1.64 -10.64
CA ILE A 822 -27.85 -2.45 -10.11
C ILE A 822 -27.35 -3.18 -8.86
N LYS A 823 -27.99 -2.90 -7.71
CA LYS A 823 -27.62 -3.44 -6.39
C LYS A 823 -28.81 -3.81 -5.53
#